data_4f6efad9108686656a6821bcb69a2b0c
#
_entry.id   4f6efad9108686656a6821bcb69a2b0c
#
_cell.length_a   1.000
_cell.length_b   1.000
_cell.length_c   1.000
_cell.angle_alpha   90.00
_cell.angle_beta   90.00
_cell.angle_gamma   90.00
#
_symmetry.space_group_name_H-M   'P 1'
#
loop_
_entity.id
_entity.type
_entity.pdbx_description
1 polymer ?
#
loop_
_entity_poly.entity_id
_entity_poly.type
_entity_poly.pdbx_seq_one_letter_code
_entity_poly.pdbx_strand_id
1 'polypeptide(L)'
;MLQTMREHARGVFGWLIIGSIIAVLAVFGFGALNFFVVSEPAVATVGEGRVTQSEYAAELERQRQQLAASFGDSFDPALVEQLGIPERVLESLINRELLSAAAEDAGLAAPGGELDQIITGMPQFQGDLGFDEDRFRFALQSIGMTPASFRSAMGADLSVDQLTSGVAESSFITEAELRALATVLLQNRDIAWLRLAPSEFEAEVTVSDEALEAFFEARRSAYRAPTRVRVEALRLDRFDFEEAQAITEEAVLAAYEREKTAFEGQEQREAAHILLAETDDRDLASARALAESLLTRLEAGEDFAALAEEFSDDPGSASDGGRLGAAARGTFVGPFEEALFSMVPGELRGPVETEFGVHILRLDNIFTTELPSFDELAFSLRERLRAEAAEAAFAEAKAKLEVLAYEAPDLTEPAEALGLTLERPEAFSRDGGEGIYATAAVRDAAFSAEVREEGYNSEVLEPRDGLAVVLRVIEEIPARDQTLEEVREAVTQEFIAEASARLAEGAAQAVLDELTAGTSIFEVSQAEGREWVREEGLLRTNTELPPALRDAAFRLAPPTAEELRRIDRVRLPSGEQLVLILTDVRPGRYDALSDEQKASLRAQLAQRSQGIDFTAFRGALARDFPIKRSRSNLTELP
;
A
#
# COMPACT_ATOMS: atom_id res chain seq x y z
N MET A 1 -22.59 -27.97 -69.10
CA MET A 1 -23.06 -26.84 -68.28
C MET A 1 -21.97 -25.87 -67.85
N LEU A 2 -20.77 -26.28 -67.51
CA LEU A 2 -19.69 -25.35 -67.07
C LEU A 2 -19.04 -24.58 -68.24
N GLN A 3 -19.05 -25.10 -69.51
CA GLN A 3 -18.51 -24.40 -70.67
C GLN A 3 -19.44 -23.29 -71.15
N THR A 4 -20.74 -23.45 -71.10
CA THR A 4 -21.72 -22.42 -71.49
C THR A 4 -21.77 -21.24 -70.54
N MET A 5 -21.43 -21.41 -69.23
CA MET A 5 -21.28 -20.32 -68.29
C MET A 5 -20.01 -19.48 -68.51
N ARG A 6 -18.96 -20.08 -69.06
CA ARG A 6 -17.68 -19.41 -69.33
C ARG A 6 -17.71 -18.51 -70.57
N GLU A 7 -18.59 -18.82 -71.57
CA GLU A 7 -18.75 -18.02 -72.83
C GLU A 7 -19.65 -16.81 -72.59
N HIS A 8 -20.64 -16.89 -71.67
CA HIS A 8 -21.50 -15.78 -71.36
C HIS A 8 -20.83 -14.75 -70.37
N ALA A 9 -19.78 -15.16 -69.67
CA ALA A 9 -19.02 -14.24 -68.78
C ALA A 9 -18.05 -13.30 -69.59
N ARG A 10 -17.85 -13.53 -70.87
CA ARG A 10 -16.98 -12.71 -71.74
C ARG A 10 -17.75 -11.77 -72.67
N GLY A 11 -19.07 -11.78 -72.65
CA GLY A 11 -19.91 -10.92 -73.45
C GLY A 11 -20.31 -9.61 -72.76
N VAL A 12 -20.97 -8.73 -73.53
CA VAL A 12 -21.48 -7.41 -73.06
C VAL A 12 -22.27 -7.53 -71.78
N PHE A 13 -22.92 -8.67 -71.52
CA PHE A 13 -23.67 -8.94 -70.26
C PHE A 13 -22.75 -9.14 -69.04
N GLY A 14 -21.56 -9.75 -69.24
CA GLY A 14 -20.56 -9.86 -68.14
C GLY A 14 -20.01 -8.48 -67.75
N TRP A 15 -19.76 -7.65 -68.74
CA TRP A 15 -19.32 -6.25 -68.49
C TRP A 15 -20.39 -5.37 -67.90
N LEU A 16 -21.69 -5.60 -68.18
CA LEU A 16 -22.82 -4.92 -67.56
C LEU A 16 -23.00 -5.31 -66.09
N ILE A 17 -22.80 -6.58 -65.75
CA ILE A 17 -22.86 -7.07 -64.37
C ILE A 17 -21.65 -6.53 -63.57
N ILE A 18 -20.45 -6.60 -64.12
CA ILE A 18 -19.26 -6.04 -63.48
C ILE A 18 -19.37 -4.52 -63.35
N GLY A 19 -19.87 -3.83 -64.38
CA GLY A 19 -20.12 -2.38 -64.34
C GLY A 19 -21.19 -1.99 -63.30
N SER A 20 -22.26 -2.77 -63.17
CA SER A 20 -23.27 -2.52 -62.14
C SER A 20 -22.76 -2.81 -60.73
N ILE A 21 -21.91 -3.85 -60.54
CA ILE A 21 -21.25 -4.11 -59.26
C ILE A 21 -20.27 -3.01 -58.90
N ILE A 22 -19.49 -2.53 -59.86
CA ILE A 22 -18.58 -1.38 -59.66
C ILE A 22 -19.37 -0.09 -59.43
N ALA A 23 -20.49 0.15 -60.11
CA ALA A 23 -21.34 1.31 -59.87
C ALA A 23 -22.03 1.24 -58.48
N VAL A 24 -22.48 0.07 -58.05
CA VAL A 24 -23.02 -0.16 -56.69
C VAL A 24 -21.92 -0.01 -55.66
N LEU A 25 -20.72 -0.53 -55.87
CA LEU A 25 -19.57 -0.33 -54.99
C LEU A 25 -19.07 1.13 -55.00
N ALA A 26 -19.15 1.85 -56.13
CA ALA A 26 -18.79 3.28 -56.17
C ALA A 26 -19.83 4.20 -55.50
N VAL A 27 -21.12 3.85 -55.61
CA VAL A 27 -22.21 4.63 -55.00
C VAL A 27 -22.45 4.26 -53.53
N PHE A 28 -22.24 3.00 -53.17
CA PHE A 28 -22.49 2.50 -51.79
C PHE A 28 -21.21 2.08 -51.04
N GLY A 29 -20.09 1.85 -51.74
CA GLY A 29 -18.86 1.32 -51.14
C GLY A 29 -18.01 2.36 -50.42
N PHE A 30 -17.98 3.60 -50.86
CA PHE A 30 -17.23 4.66 -50.16
C PHE A 30 -18.01 5.32 -49.02
N GLY A 31 -19.34 5.27 -49.06
CA GLY A 31 -20.18 5.77 -47.97
C GLY A 31 -20.48 4.73 -46.86
N ALA A 32 -20.52 3.43 -47.25
CA ALA A 32 -20.84 2.37 -46.30
C ALA A 32 -19.65 1.90 -45.43
N LEU A 33 -18.42 2.10 -45.92
CA LEU A 33 -17.22 1.78 -45.11
C LEU A 33 -16.98 2.78 -43.97
N ASN A 34 -17.52 4.00 -44.07
CA ASN A 34 -17.51 4.95 -42.96
C ASN A 34 -18.73 4.84 -42.01
N PHE A 35 -19.74 4.00 -42.34
CA PHE A 35 -20.93 3.80 -41.50
C PHE A 35 -20.78 2.63 -40.51
N PHE A 36 -19.68 1.87 -40.55
CA PHE A 36 -19.41 0.76 -39.62
C PHE A 36 -18.14 0.96 -38.75
N VAL A 37 -17.58 2.16 -38.71
CA VAL A 37 -16.77 2.52 -37.56
C VAL A 37 -17.80 2.83 -36.45
N VAL A 38 -18.19 1.81 -35.71
CA VAL A 38 -18.87 2.00 -34.42
C VAL A 38 -17.89 2.81 -33.58
N SER A 39 -18.10 4.12 -33.54
CA SER A 39 -17.30 4.97 -32.66
C SER A 39 -17.59 4.50 -31.25
N GLU A 40 -16.56 3.96 -30.61
CA GLU A 40 -16.64 3.52 -29.23
C GLU A 40 -17.31 4.61 -28.36
N PRO A 41 -18.26 4.25 -27.48
CA PRO A 41 -18.95 5.23 -26.67
C PRO A 41 -17.93 5.96 -25.77
N ALA A 42 -18.02 7.29 -25.74
CA ALA A 42 -17.18 8.12 -24.90
C ALA A 42 -17.86 8.37 -23.55
N VAL A 43 -17.14 8.22 -22.45
CA VAL A 43 -17.58 8.57 -21.09
C VAL A 43 -17.41 10.07 -20.84
N ALA A 44 -16.45 10.71 -21.50
CA ALA A 44 -16.27 12.15 -21.51
C ALA A 44 -15.70 12.63 -22.85
N THR A 45 -15.91 13.92 -23.17
CA THR A 45 -15.24 14.60 -24.27
C THR A 45 -14.60 15.89 -23.78
N VAL A 46 -13.43 16.24 -24.34
CA VAL A 46 -12.65 17.44 -24.00
C VAL A 46 -12.27 18.11 -25.31
N GLY A 47 -12.93 19.22 -25.66
CA GLY A 47 -12.78 19.79 -26.99
C GLY A 47 -13.15 18.79 -28.10
N GLU A 48 -12.19 18.44 -28.96
CA GLU A 48 -12.31 17.41 -29.99
C GLU A 48 -11.90 16.01 -29.50
N GLY A 49 -11.16 15.93 -28.40
CA GLY A 49 -10.68 14.69 -27.79
C GLY A 49 -11.76 13.92 -27.02
N ARG A 50 -11.53 12.64 -26.78
CA ARG A 50 -12.52 11.75 -26.18
C ARG A 50 -11.86 10.77 -25.22
N VAL A 51 -12.45 10.61 -24.04
CA VAL A 51 -12.17 9.51 -23.11
C VAL A 51 -13.15 8.39 -23.42
N THR A 52 -12.67 7.27 -23.90
CA THR A 52 -13.50 6.13 -24.29
C THR A 52 -13.93 5.30 -23.07
N GLN A 53 -14.96 4.47 -23.24
CA GLN A 53 -15.44 3.58 -22.20
C GLN A 53 -14.40 2.50 -21.88
N SER A 54 -13.65 2.01 -22.89
CA SER A 54 -12.60 1.01 -22.69
C SER A 54 -11.40 1.58 -21.92
N GLU A 55 -10.97 2.82 -22.20
CA GLU A 55 -9.90 3.48 -21.44
C GLU A 55 -10.28 3.67 -19.98
N TYR A 56 -11.51 4.09 -19.73
CA TYR A 56 -12.02 4.26 -18.37
C TYR A 56 -12.09 2.93 -17.62
N ALA A 57 -12.64 1.88 -18.25
CA ALA A 57 -12.76 0.56 -17.64
C ALA A 57 -11.37 -0.05 -17.34
N ALA A 58 -10.42 0.07 -18.27
CA ALA A 58 -9.06 -0.43 -18.11
C ALA A 58 -8.31 0.28 -16.96
N GLU A 59 -8.48 1.61 -16.85
CA GLU A 59 -7.85 2.38 -15.77
C GLU A 59 -8.49 2.07 -14.41
N LEU A 60 -9.81 1.93 -14.36
CA LEU A 60 -10.53 1.58 -13.14
C LEU A 60 -10.11 0.19 -12.63
N GLU A 61 -10.00 -0.79 -13.54
CA GLU A 61 -9.55 -2.14 -13.18
C GLU A 61 -8.09 -2.14 -12.71
N ARG A 62 -7.22 -1.34 -13.32
CA ARG A 62 -5.83 -1.18 -12.87
C ARG A 62 -5.75 -0.61 -11.44
N GLN A 63 -6.53 0.43 -11.15
CA GLN A 63 -6.61 1.03 -9.82
C GLN A 63 -7.16 0.03 -8.78
N ARG A 64 -8.16 -0.76 -9.18
CA ARG A 64 -8.72 -1.82 -8.33
C ARG A 64 -7.69 -2.89 -7.99
N GLN A 65 -6.94 -3.38 -9.00
CA GLN A 65 -5.87 -4.36 -8.80
C GLN A 65 -4.75 -3.81 -7.91
N GLN A 66 -4.40 -2.54 -8.07
CA GLN A 66 -3.39 -1.88 -7.25
C GLN A 66 -3.84 -1.74 -5.79
N LEU A 67 -5.11 -1.42 -5.56
CA LEU A 67 -5.70 -1.44 -4.22
C LEU A 67 -5.70 -2.86 -3.63
N ALA A 68 -6.18 -3.84 -4.39
CA ALA A 68 -6.20 -5.24 -3.95
C ALA A 68 -4.80 -5.74 -3.58
N ALA A 69 -3.78 -5.42 -4.38
CA ALA A 69 -2.39 -5.74 -4.06
C ALA A 69 -1.87 -5.05 -2.78
N SER A 70 -2.37 -3.84 -2.48
CA SER A 70 -1.95 -3.07 -1.30
C SER A 70 -2.63 -3.55 -0.01
N PHE A 71 -3.86 -4.04 -0.08
CA PHE A 71 -4.66 -4.50 1.07
C PHE A 71 -4.61 -6.03 1.27
N GLY A 72 -4.12 -6.79 0.27
CA GLY A 72 -4.04 -8.25 0.35
C GLY A 72 -5.40 -8.88 0.66
N ASP A 73 -5.41 -9.83 1.60
CA ASP A 73 -6.61 -10.56 2.01
C ASP A 73 -7.69 -9.68 2.70
N SER A 74 -7.35 -8.43 3.05
CA SER A 74 -8.28 -7.46 3.64
C SER A 74 -8.97 -6.57 2.60
N PHE A 75 -8.81 -6.84 1.32
CA PHE A 75 -9.42 -6.06 0.26
C PHE A 75 -10.93 -6.33 0.16
N ASP A 76 -11.73 -5.29 0.42
CA ASP A 76 -13.17 -5.29 0.16
C ASP A 76 -13.45 -4.51 -1.13
N PRO A 77 -14.10 -5.12 -2.15
CA PRO A 77 -14.50 -4.42 -3.37
C PRO A 77 -15.34 -3.15 -3.13
N ALA A 78 -16.10 -3.10 -2.03
CA ALA A 78 -16.87 -1.91 -1.64
C ALA A 78 -16.00 -0.69 -1.32
N LEU A 79 -14.72 -0.89 -0.96
CA LEU A 79 -13.76 0.20 -0.74
C LEU A 79 -13.53 1.05 -2.00
N VAL A 80 -13.63 0.46 -3.19
CA VAL A 80 -13.46 1.17 -4.46
C VAL A 80 -14.50 2.29 -4.58
N GLU A 81 -15.76 1.99 -4.27
CA GLU A 81 -16.85 2.98 -4.27
C GLU A 81 -16.74 3.94 -3.08
N GLN A 82 -16.49 3.44 -1.89
CA GLN A 82 -16.37 4.25 -0.67
C GLN A 82 -15.25 5.30 -0.77
N LEU A 83 -14.16 4.97 -1.44
CA LEU A 83 -13.03 5.86 -1.68
C LEU A 83 -13.24 6.77 -2.90
N GLY A 84 -14.35 6.66 -3.62
CA GLY A 84 -14.64 7.47 -4.81
C GLY A 84 -13.62 7.26 -5.94
N ILE A 85 -13.12 6.02 -6.10
CA ILE A 85 -12.13 5.68 -7.14
C ILE A 85 -12.69 5.94 -8.55
N PRO A 86 -13.95 5.54 -8.87
CA PRO A 86 -14.51 5.75 -10.20
C PRO A 86 -14.49 7.21 -10.65
N GLU A 87 -14.91 8.14 -9.79
CA GLU A 87 -14.89 9.57 -10.07
C GLU A 87 -13.48 10.11 -10.24
N ARG A 88 -12.52 9.65 -9.40
CA ARG A 88 -11.13 10.08 -9.51
C ARG A 88 -10.47 9.59 -10.79
N VAL A 89 -10.75 8.35 -11.22
CA VAL A 89 -10.28 7.80 -12.48
C VAL A 89 -10.81 8.63 -13.66
N LEU A 90 -12.12 8.90 -13.68
CA LEU A 90 -12.71 9.73 -14.73
C LEU A 90 -12.08 11.12 -14.78
N GLU A 91 -11.92 11.79 -13.63
CA GLU A 91 -11.30 13.12 -13.58
C GLU A 91 -9.81 13.08 -14.00
N SER A 92 -9.08 12.00 -13.69
CA SER A 92 -7.69 11.85 -14.12
C SER A 92 -7.57 11.71 -15.63
N LEU A 93 -8.46 10.92 -16.25
CA LEU A 93 -8.49 10.75 -17.70
C LEU A 93 -8.93 12.04 -18.43
N ILE A 94 -9.94 12.73 -17.90
CA ILE A 94 -10.36 14.06 -18.42
C ILE A 94 -9.19 15.06 -18.34
N ASN A 95 -8.47 15.08 -17.22
CA ASN A 95 -7.32 15.98 -17.06
C ASN A 95 -6.18 15.63 -18.02
N ARG A 96 -5.89 14.35 -18.25
CA ARG A 96 -4.91 13.91 -19.23
C ARG A 96 -5.27 14.39 -20.62
N GLU A 97 -6.53 14.18 -21.02
CA GLU A 97 -7.01 14.59 -22.34
C GLU A 97 -7.01 16.12 -22.50
N LEU A 98 -7.35 16.87 -21.42
CA LEU A 98 -7.28 18.33 -21.40
C LEU A 98 -5.86 18.85 -21.63
N LEU A 99 -4.87 18.24 -20.96
CA LEU A 99 -3.47 18.61 -21.11
C LEU A 99 -2.91 18.20 -22.46
N SER A 100 -3.34 17.05 -23.00
CA SER A 100 -2.96 16.60 -24.34
C SER A 100 -3.48 17.54 -25.41
N ALA A 101 -4.76 17.91 -25.35
CA ALA A 101 -5.35 18.88 -26.27
C ALA A 101 -4.67 20.26 -26.19
N ALA A 102 -4.30 20.69 -24.99
CA ALA A 102 -3.59 21.95 -24.78
C ALA A 102 -2.15 21.91 -25.31
N ALA A 103 -1.45 20.76 -25.16
CA ALA A 103 -0.11 20.58 -25.69
C ALA A 103 -0.11 20.58 -27.23
N GLU A 104 -1.13 19.96 -27.83
CA GLU A 104 -1.32 19.96 -29.31
C GLU A 104 -1.64 21.36 -29.82
N ASP A 105 -2.55 22.09 -29.19
CA ASP A 105 -2.90 23.48 -29.55
C ASP A 105 -1.70 24.43 -29.43
N ALA A 106 -0.85 24.21 -28.43
CA ALA A 106 0.42 24.93 -28.25
C ALA A 106 1.50 24.52 -29.27
N GLY A 107 1.25 23.50 -30.11
CA GLY A 107 2.21 22.98 -31.10
C GLY A 107 3.39 22.24 -30.49
N LEU A 108 3.25 21.74 -29.27
CA LEU A 108 4.27 20.93 -28.62
C LEU A 108 4.28 19.52 -29.23
N ALA A 109 5.45 19.07 -29.62
CA ALA A 109 5.63 17.73 -30.18
C ALA A 109 7.01 17.20 -29.82
N ALA A 110 7.09 15.96 -29.38
CA ALA A 110 8.36 15.32 -29.12
C ALA A 110 9.09 15.02 -30.44
N PRO A 111 10.35 15.49 -30.63
CA PRO A 111 11.15 15.18 -31.79
C PRO A 111 11.37 13.65 -31.90
N GLY A 112 11.21 13.11 -33.13
CA GLY A 112 11.28 11.66 -33.34
C GLY A 112 12.59 11.01 -32.87
N GLY A 113 13.72 11.70 -33.01
CA GLY A 113 15.03 11.22 -32.53
C GLY A 113 15.16 11.20 -31.01
N GLU A 114 14.53 12.13 -30.30
CA GLU A 114 14.49 12.14 -28.85
C GLU A 114 13.64 10.99 -28.28
N LEU A 115 12.49 10.74 -28.90
CA LEU A 115 11.65 9.58 -28.56
C LEU A 115 12.41 8.25 -28.74
N ASP A 116 13.17 8.12 -29.82
CA ASP A 116 13.97 6.92 -30.06
C ASP A 116 15.05 6.75 -28.99
N GLN A 117 15.73 7.83 -28.61
CA GLN A 117 16.72 7.77 -27.54
C GLN A 117 16.11 7.40 -26.18
N ILE A 118 14.95 7.97 -25.85
CA ILE A 118 14.25 7.63 -24.61
C ILE A 118 13.85 6.15 -24.62
N ILE A 119 13.19 5.67 -25.69
CA ILE A 119 12.73 4.29 -25.78
C ILE A 119 13.90 3.31 -25.73
N THR A 120 14.95 3.58 -26.50
CA THR A 120 16.14 2.72 -26.52
C THR A 120 16.97 2.80 -25.25
N GLY A 121 16.84 3.85 -24.44
CA GLY A 121 17.49 4.01 -23.14
C GLY A 121 16.75 3.40 -21.98
N MET A 122 15.51 2.89 -22.16
CA MET A 122 14.71 2.33 -21.06
C MET A 122 15.29 1.01 -20.52
N PRO A 123 15.56 0.88 -19.22
CA PRO A 123 16.19 -0.32 -18.64
C PRO A 123 15.46 -1.62 -18.95
N GLN A 124 14.12 -1.59 -18.98
CA GLN A 124 13.29 -2.78 -19.25
C GLN A 124 13.43 -3.32 -20.68
N PHE A 125 13.99 -2.54 -21.61
CA PHE A 125 14.22 -2.92 -23.00
C PHE A 125 15.72 -3.12 -23.31
N GLN A 126 16.57 -3.12 -22.27
CA GLN A 126 18.00 -3.40 -22.41
C GLN A 126 18.26 -4.90 -22.33
N GLY A 127 19.10 -5.40 -23.25
CA GLY A 127 19.77 -6.68 -23.16
C GLY A 127 21.25 -6.48 -22.85
N ASP A 128 22.04 -7.53 -22.93
CA ASP A 128 23.47 -7.50 -22.59
C ASP A 128 24.31 -6.61 -23.52
N LEU A 129 23.83 -6.36 -24.74
CA LEU A 129 24.49 -5.52 -25.76
C LEU A 129 23.80 -4.17 -26.01
N GLY A 130 22.91 -3.75 -25.12
CA GLY A 130 22.13 -2.53 -25.26
C GLY A 130 20.66 -2.80 -25.56
N PHE A 131 19.99 -1.95 -26.36
CA PHE A 131 18.57 -2.08 -26.67
C PHE A 131 18.26 -3.42 -27.40
N ASP A 132 17.33 -4.19 -26.84
CA ASP A 132 16.87 -5.48 -27.34
C ASP A 132 15.48 -5.33 -28.00
N GLU A 133 15.44 -5.43 -29.32
CA GLU A 133 14.21 -5.25 -30.11
C GLU A 133 13.18 -6.36 -29.85
N ASP A 134 13.62 -7.59 -29.61
CA ASP A 134 12.72 -8.72 -29.35
C ASP A 134 12.11 -8.61 -27.95
N ARG A 135 12.90 -8.25 -26.95
CA ARG A 135 12.43 -7.93 -25.59
C ARG A 135 11.43 -6.77 -25.62
N PHE A 136 11.73 -5.71 -26.36
CA PHE A 136 10.82 -4.59 -26.55
C PHE A 136 9.49 -5.02 -27.17
N ARG A 137 9.52 -5.79 -28.27
CA ARG A 137 8.31 -6.30 -28.94
C ARG A 137 7.50 -7.22 -28.01
N PHE A 138 8.18 -8.13 -27.31
CA PHE A 138 7.54 -9.04 -26.36
C PHE A 138 6.85 -8.28 -25.21
N ALA A 139 7.54 -7.31 -24.61
CA ALA A 139 6.97 -6.48 -23.55
C ALA A 139 5.74 -5.71 -24.04
N LEU A 140 5.78 -5.12 -25.23
CA LEU A 140 4.62 -4.42 -25.79
C LEU A 140 3.45 -5.37 -26.08
N GLN A 141 3.73 -6.56 -26.58
CA GLN A 141 2.71 -7.57 -26.86
C GLN A 141 2.01 -8.03 -25.59
N SER A 142 2.74 -8.16 -24.47
CA SER A 142 2.17 -8.53 -23.17
C SER A 142 1.16 -7.52 -22.62
N ILE A 143 1.26 -6.25 -23.04
CA ILE A 143 0.34 -5.17 -22.67
C ILE A 143 -0.61 -4.76 -23.82
N GLY A 144 -0.65 -5.55 -24.91
CA GLY A 144 -1.54 -5.33 -26.05
C GLY A 144 -1.20 -4.13 -26.92
N MET A 145 0.05 -3.62 -26.87
CA MET A 145 0.49 -2.47 -27.67
C MET A 145 1.37 -2.87 -28.87
N THR A 146 1.33 -2.05 -29.90
CA THR A 146 2.29 -2.12 -31.00
C THR A 146 3.42 -1.09 -30.79
N PRO A 147 4.61 -1.27 -31.40
CA PRO A 147 5.67 -0.26 -31.37
C PRO A 147 5.21 1.13 -31.82
N ALA A 148 4.33 1.20 -32.82
CA ALA A 148 3.80 2.47 -33.31
C ALA A 148 2.84 3.13 -32.30
N SER A 149 1.92 2.36 -31.68
CA SER A 149 1.00 2.90 -30.68
C SER A 149 1.73 3.31 -29.41
N PHE A 150 2.73 2.54 -28.98
CA PHE A 150 3.57 2.88 -27.82
C PHE A 150 4.35 4.19 -28.07
N ARG A 151 4.97 4.32 -29.25
CA ARG A 151 5.68 5.54 -29.64
C ARG A 151 4.75 6.77 -29.68
N SER A 152 3.52 6.61 -30.19
CA SER A 152 2.53 7.68 -30.23
C SER A 152 2.10 8.09 -28.82
N ALA A 153 1.83 7.13 -27.94
CA ALA A 153 1.47 7.39 -26.56
C ALA A 153 2.61 8.10 -25.79
N MET A 154 3.83 7.60 -25.95
CA MET A 154 5.03 8.23 -25.35
C MET A 154 5.25 9.66 -25.84
N GLY A 155 5.01 9.92 -27.14
CA GLY A 155 5.10 11.27 -27.71
C GLY A 155 4.06 12.21 -27.13
N ALA A 156 2.84 11.74 -26.93
CA ALA A 156 1.78 12.51 -26.29
C ALA A 156 2.12 12.82 -24.80
N ASP A 157 2.57 11.80 -24.07
CA ASP A 157 2.98 11.97 -22.68
C ASP A 157 4.14 12.98 -22.55
N LEU A 158 5.15 12.91 -23.42
CA LEU A 158 6.27 13.83 -23.41
C LEU A 158 5.85 15.27 -23.75
N SER A 159 4.88 15.45 -24.66
CA SER A 159 4.33 16.78 -24.98
C SER A 159 3.54 17.36 -23.78
N VAL A 160 2.82 16.53 -23.06
CA VAL A 160 2.15 16.92 -21.81
C VAL A 160 3.17 17.27 -20.72
N ASP A 161 4.24 16.49 -20.60
CA ASP A 161 5.32 16.76 -19.63
C ASP A 161 6.04 18.08 -19.95
N GLN A 162 6.30 18.37 -21.22
CA GLN A 162 6.84 19.66 -21.64
C GLN A 162 5.94 20.83 -21.25
N LEU A 163 4.62 20.69 -21.50
CA LEU A 163 3.63 21.71 -21.14
C LEU A 163 3.58 21.92 -19.61
N THR A 164 3.46 20.85 -18.86
CA THR A 164 3.33 20.90 -17.40
C THR A 164 4.61 21.41 -16.73
N SER A 165 5.77 20.95 -17.19
CA SER A 165 7.08 21.43 -16.73
C SER A 165 7.28 22.90 -17.08
N GLY A 166 6.92 23.33 -18.30
CA GLY A 166 7.00 24.73 -18.69
C GLY A 166 6.16 25.65 -17.79
N VAL A 167 4.95 25.23 -17.42
CA VAL A 167 4.11 25.95 -16.46
C VAL A 167 4.72 25.97 -15.07
N ALA A 168 5.18 24.81 -14.58
CA ALA A 168 5.78 24.69 -13.26
C ALA A 168 7.08 25.52 -13.13
N GLU A 169 7.95 25.45 -14.13
CA GLU A 169 9.22 26.19 -14.15
C GLU A 169 9.05 27.70 -14.37
N SER A 170 7.94 28.13 -14.94
CA SER A 170 7.61 29.56 -15.06
C SER A 170 7.22 30.19 -13.72
N SER A 171 6.85 29.38 -12.72
CA SER A 171 6.53 29.84 -11.37
C SER A 171 7.79 30.27 -10.63
N PHE A 172 7.84 31.51 -10.19
CA PHE A 172 8.97 32.03 -9.43
C PHE A 172 8.51 32.77 -8.18
N ILE A 173 9.32 32.71 -7.15
CA ILE A 173 9.06 33.41 -5.88
C ILE A 173 10.05 34.57 -5.75
N THR A 174 9.50 35.75 -5.56
CA THR A 174 10.30 36.95 -5.33
C THR A 174 10.86 37.00 -3.89
N GLU A 175 11.97 37.72 -3.68
CA GLU A 175 12.48 37.94 -2.32
C GLU A 175 11.49 38.72 -1.44
N ALA A 176 10.66 39.57 -2.04
CA ALA A 176 9.65 40.32 -1.31
C ALA A 176 8.56 39.37 -0.75
N GLU A 177 8.13 38.38 -1.53
CA GLU A 177 7.19 37.36 -1.09
C GLU A 177 7.78 36.46 -0.01
N LEU A 178 9.06 36.04 -0.17
CA LEU A 178 9.78 35.28 0.85
C LEU A 178 9.85 36.03 2.17
N ARG A 179 10.18 37.34 2.13
CA ARG A 179 10.22 38.18 3.33
C ARG A 179 8.84 38.35 3.95
N ALA A 180 7.84 38.63 3.15
CA ALA A 180 6.45 38.78 3.62
C ALA A 180 5.95 37.50 4.31
N LEU A 181 6.23 36.34 3.70
CA LEU A 181 5.83 35.06 4.27
C LEU A 181 6.63 34.67 5.50
N ALA A 182 7.94 34.89 5.49
CA ALA A 182 8.79 34.67 6.67
C ALA A 182 8.32 35.51 7.88
N THR A 183 7.83 36.74 7.63
CA THR A 183 7.25 37.61 8.67
C THR A 183 6.08 36.92 9.39
N VAL A 184 5.30 36.11 8.69
CA VAL A 184 4.11 35.42 9.23
C VAL A 184 4.48 34.02 9.73
N LEU A 185 5.20 33.23 8.94
CA LEU A 185 5.51 31.83 9.28
C LEU A 185 6.48 31.72 10.46
N LEU A 186 7.46 32.61 10.53
CA LEU A 186 8.48 32.63 11.57
C LEU A 186 8.15 33.63 12.69
N GLN A 187 6.88 34.02 12.77
CA GLN A 187 6.41 34.90 13.85
C GLN A 187 6.59 34.18 15.18
N ASN A 188 7.13 34.91 16.16
CA ASN A 188 7.29 34.45 17.53
C ASN A 188 6.24 35.13 18.40
N ARG A 189 5.68 34.37 19.33
CA ARG A 189 4.69 34.86 20.29
C ARG A 189 5.09 34.54 21.72
N ASP A 190 4.97 35.52 22.60
CA ASP A 190 5.18 35.31 24.04
C ASP A 190 3.80 35.16 24.68
N ILE A 191 3.59 34.01 25.31
CA ILE A 191 2.32 33.66 25.93
C ILE A 191 2.48 33.26 27.40
N ALA A 192 1.42 33.39 28.12
CA ALA A 192 1.25 32.76 29.45
C ALA A 192 -0.12 32.11 29.49
N TRP A 193 -0.23 30.98 30.21
CA TRP A 193 -1.53 30.36 30.42
C TRP A 193 -1.67 29.81 31.83
N LEU A 194 -2.92 29.81 32.32
CA LEU A 194 -3.33 29.19 33.57
C LEU A 194 -4.17 27.96 33.22
N ARG A 195 -3.88 26.83 33.84
CA ARG A 195 -4.59 25.56 33.66
C ARG A 195 -5.59 25.36 34.80
N LEU A 196 -6.82 24.98 34.45
CA LEU A 196 -7.88 24.57 35.35
C LEU A 196 -8.41 23.22 34.90
N ALA A 197 -7.99 22.17 35.61
CA ALA A 197 -8.38 20.81 35.28
C ALA A 197 -9.67 20.42 36.01
N PRO A 198 -10.64 19.73 35.37
CA PRO A 198 -11.85 19.26 36.06
C PRO A 198 -11.56 18.46 37.33
N SER A 199 -10.53 17.62 37.33
CA SER A 199 -10.13 16.82 38.49
C SER A 199 -9.81 17.63 39.77
N GLU A 200 -9.47 18.89 39.63
CA GLU A 200 -9.18 19.78 40.76
C GLU A 200 -10.46 20.27 41.45
N PHE A 201 -11.60 20.17 40.78
CA PHE A 201 -12.91 20.59 41.25
C PHE A 201 -13.81 19.43 41.66
N GLU A 202 -13.39 18.19 41.52
CA GLU A 202 -14.19 17.01 41.88
C GLU A 202 -14.60 17.00 43.35
N ALA A 203 -13.72 17.46 44.27
CA ALA A 203 -13.99 17.55 45.69
C ALA A 203 -15.06 18.61 46.07
N GLU A 204 -15.31 19.57 45.16
CA GLU A 204 -16.31 20.62 45.36
C GLU A 204 -17.71 20.19 44.89
N VAL A 205 -17.78 19.09 44.12
CA VAL A 205 -19.04 18.57 43.60
C VAL A 205 -19.86 17.93 44.71
N THR A 206 -21.03 18.51 44.99
CA THR A 206 -21.99 17.91 45.94
C THR A 206 -22.86 16.90 45.21
N VAL A 207 -22.74 15.65 45.59
CA VAL A 207 -23.54 14.55 45.04
C VAL A 207 -24.72 14.30 46.00
N SER A 208 -25.94 14.63 45.56
CA SER A 208 -27.16 14.26 46.27
C SER A 208 -27.94 13.20 45.49
N ASP A 209 -28.77 12.44 46.21
CA ASP A 209 -29.62 11.41 45.58
C ASP A 209 -30.60 12.04 44.57
N GLU A 210 -31.16 13.22 44.89
CA GLU A 210 -32.07 13.92 43.98
C GLU A 210 -31.35 14.40 42.71
N ALA A 211 -30.09 14.82 42.83
CA ALA A 211 -29.29 15.26 41.65
C ALA A 211 -28.92 14.07 40.75
N LEU A 212 -28.57 12.94 41.34
CA LEU A 212 -28.27 11.71 40.63
C LEU A 212 -29.52 11.16 39.91
N GLU A 213 -30.67 11.16 40.58
CA GLU A 213 -31.94 10.74 40.00
C GLU A 213 -32.32 11.62 38.80
N ALA A 214 -32.24 12.95 38.96
CA ALA A 214 -32.50 13.87 37.86
C ALA A 214 -31.53 13.69 36.69
N PHE A 215 -30.24 13.45 36.95
CA PHE A 215 -29.21 13.21 35.95
C PHE A 215 -29.45 11.90 35.18
N PHE A 216 -29.77 10.84 35.91
CA PHE A 216 -30.11 9.53 35.38
C PHE A 216 -31.38 9.59 34.50
N GLU A 217 -32.47 10.20 35.02
CA GLU A 217 -33.73 10.30 34.26
C GLU A 217 -33.54 11.10 32.94
N ALA A 218 -32.73 12.16 32.98
CA ALA A 218 -32.41 12.92 31.77
C ALA A 218 -31.62 12.12 30.72
N ARG A 219 -30.95 11.04 31.13
CA ARG A 219 -30.08 10.21 30.30
C ARG A 219 -30.45 8.72 30.31
N ARG A 220 -31.64 8.37 30.72
CA ARG A 220 -32.11 7.00 30.96
C ARG A 220 -31.83 6.07 29.74
N SER A 221 -31.97 6.59 28.54
CA SER A 221 -31.68 5.81 27.30
C SER A 221 -30.21 5.42 27.15
N ALA A 222 -29.27 6.18 27.74
CA ALA A 222 -27.85 5.87 27.69
C ALA A 222 -27.46 4.71 28.62
N TYR A 223 -28.26 4.49 29.66
CA TYR A 223 -28.05 3.44 30.68
C TYR A 223 -28.92 2.19 30.42
N ARG A 224 -29.33 1.99 29.20
CA ARG A 224 -30.09 0.79 28.83
C ARG A 224 -29.17 -0.41 28.70
N ALA A 225 -29.46 -1.50 29.41
CA ALA A 225 -28.76 -2.75 29.22
C ALA A 225 -29.03 -3.27 27.80
N PRO A 226 -28.00 -3.57 27.01
CA PRO A 226 -28.17 -4.09 25.66
C PRO A 226 -28.76 -5.50 25.66
N THR A 227 -29.30 -5.94 24.53
CA THR A 227 -29.62 -7.35 24.33
C THR A 227 -28.37 -8.21 24.53
N ARG A 228 -28.49 -9.28 25.29
CA ARG A 228 -27.43 -10.27 25.52
C ARG A 228 -27.90 -11.64 25.09
N VAL A 229 -26.99 -12.47 24.65
CA VAL A 229 -27.26 -13.86 24.32
C VAL A 229 -26.41 -14.79 25.19
N ARG A 230 -27.00 -15.90 25.61
CA ARG A 230 -26.30 -17.03 26.20
C ARG A 230 -26.19 -18.11 25.14
N VAL A 231 -24.99 -18.61 24.92
CA VAL A 231 -24.72 -19.61 23.89
C VAL A 231 -24.24 -20.92 24.50
N GLU A 232 -24.46 -22.01 23.80
CA GLU A 232 -23.67 -23.22 23.87
C GLU A 232 -22.70 -23.22 22.68
N ALA A 233 -21.46 -23.68 22.90
CA ALA A 233 -20.46 -23.72 21.84
C ALA A 233 -19.63 -25.00 21.91
N LEU A 234 -19.20 -25.46 20.74
CA LEU A 234 -18.19 -26.50 20.57
C LEU A 234 -16.94 -25.87 20.01
N ARG A 235 -15.81 -26.28 20.54
CA ARG A 235 -14.50 -25.77 20.15
C ARG A 235 -13.59 -26.90 19.74
N LEU A 236 -12.95 -26.74 18.57
CA LEU A 236 -11.81 -27.54 18.11
C LEU A 236 -10.59 -26.65 18.12
N ASP A 237 -9.57 -27.03 18.85
CA ASP A 237 -8.27 -26.32 18.83
C ASP A 237 -7.21 -27.27 18.26
N ARG A 238 -6.43 -26.84 17.27
CA ARG A 238 -5.37 -27.62 16.66
C ARG A 238 -4.35 -28.13 17.69
N PHE A 239 -4.09 -27.38 18.75
CA PHE A 239 -3.19 -27.80 19.82
C PHE A 239 -3.65 -29.07 20.54
N ASP A 240 -4.96 -29.29 20.67
CA ASP A 240 -5.48 -30.52 21.28
C ASP A 240 -5.14 -31.76 20.44
N PHE A 241 -5.03 -31.58 19.12
CA PHE A 241 -4.61 -32.65 18.20
C PHE A 241 -3.12 -32.88 18.21
N GLU A 242 -2.28 -31.86 18.49
CA GLU A 242 -0.83 -32.01 18.59
C GLU A 242 -0.42 -32.95 19.76
N GLU A 243 -1.09 -32.82 20.89
CA GLU A 243 -0.83 -33.68 22.06
C GLU A 243 -1.22 -35.16 21.80
N ALA A 244 -2.24 -35.37 20.97
CA ALA A 244 -2.74 -36.71 20.64
C ALA A 244 -1.88 -37.45 19.60
N GLN A 245 -0.97 -36.77 18.85
CA GLN A 245 -0.20 -37.37 17.77
C GLN A 245 1.07 -38.05 18.27
N ALA A 246 1.10 -39.39 18.22
CA ALA A 246 2.28 -40.18 18.48
C ALA A 246 3.07 -40.39 17.19
N ILE A 247 4.18 -39.69 17.02
CA ILE A 247 5.08 -39.85 15.87
C ILE A 247 6.06 -40.96 16.14
N THR A 248 6.05 -42.02 15.30
CA THR A 248 6.94 -43.16 15.45
C THR A 248 8.36 -42.79 15.00
N GLU A 249 9.36 -43.47 15.57
CA GLU A 249 10.76 -43.27 15.20
C GLU A 249 11.01 -43.64 13.73
N GLU A 250 10.28 -44.62 13.21
CA GLU A 250 10.32 -45.00 11.79
C GLU A 250 9.83 -43.86 10.86
N ALA A 251 8.81 -43.10 11.27
CA ALA A 251 8.33 -41.95 10.51
C ALA A 251 9.36 -40.80 10.49
N VAL A 252 10.02 -40.57 11.62
CA VAL A 252 11.12 -39.58 11.72
C VAL A 252 12.32 -39.98 10.86
N LEU A 253 12.70 -41.27 10.89
CA LEU A 253 13.77 -41.78 10.05
C LEU A 253 13.42 -41.66 8.55
N ALA A 254 12.19 -42.00 8.17
CA ALA A 254 11.74 -41.90 6.80
C ALA A 254 11.72 -40.42 6.30
N ALA A 255 11.42 -39.45 7.18
CA ALA A 255 11.50 -38.03 6.88
C ALA A 255 12.96 -37.59 6.67
N TYR A 256 13.86 -38.06 7.55
CA TYR A 256 15.29 -37.79 7.43
C TYR A 256 15.89 -38.36 6.12
N GLU A 257 15.54 -39.58 5.74
CA GLU A 257 16.03 -40.19 4.49
C GLU A 257 15.49 -39.47 3.24
N ARG A 258 14.29 -38.90 3.30
CA ARG A 258 13.75 -38.04 2.24
C ARG A 258 14.54 -36.74 2.12
N GLU A 259 14.81 -36.05 3.24
CA GLU A 259 15.64 -34.84 3.25
C GLU A 259 17.04 -35.11 2.76
N LYS A 260 17.66 -36.24 3.20
CA LYS A 260 18.96 -36.66 2.77
C LYS A 260 19.04 -36.91 1.26
N THR A 261 18.01 -37.55 0.70
CA THR A 261 17.94 -37.77 -0.76
C THR A 261 17.78 -36.46 -1.53
N ALA A 262 17.01 -35.53 -1.00
CA ALA A 262 16.86 -34.20 -1.61
C ALA A 262 18.13 -33.35 -1.49
N PHE A 263 18.90 -33.57 -0.44
CA PHE A 263 20.12 -32.83 -0.15
C PHE A 263 21.35 -33.35 -0.92
N GLU A 264 21.41 -34.63 -1.28
CA GLU A 264 22.52 -35.26 -2.06
C GLU A 264 22.78 -34.59 -3.43
N GLY A 265 21.93 -33.63 -3.84
CA GLY A 265 22.07 -32.80 -5.05
C GLY A 265 22.74 -31.43 -4.87
N GLN A 266 23.16 -31.05 -3.67
CA GLN A 266 23.69 -29.70 -3.40
C GLN A 266 25.23 -29.68 -3.25
N GLU A 267 25.93 -30.22 -4.25
CA GLU A 267 27.39 -30.06 -4.37
C GLU A 267 27.68 -28.60 -4.85
N GLN A 268 28.54 -27.88 -4.11
CA GLN A 268 29.05 -26.58 -4.52
C GLN A 268 30.53 -26.70 -4.89
N ARG A 269 30.93 -26.02 -5.95
CA ARG A 269 32.30 -25.97 -6.45
C ARG A 269 32.85 -24.57 -6.39
N GLU A 270 33.98 -24.41 -5.72
CA GLU A 270 34.72 -23.16 -5.69
C GLU A 270 35.72 -23.16 -6.83
N ALA A 271 35.61 -22.22 -7.71
CA ALA A 271 36.42 -22.17 -8.92
C ALA A 271 36.98 -20.77 -9.17
N ALA A 272 38.01 -20.75 -9.99
CA ALA A 272 38.51 -19.53 -10.62
C ALA A 272 38.55 -19.72 -12.14
N HIS A 273 38.41 -18.65 -12.88
CA HIS A 273 38.48 -18.66 -14.33
C HIS A 273 39.30 -17.49 -14.93
N ILE A 274 39.77 -17.72 -16.16
CA ILE A 274 40.29 -16.65 -17.04
C ILE A 274 39.39 -16.65 -18.26
N LEU A 275 38.66 -15.57 -18.50
CA LEU A 275 37.84 -15.35 -19.67
C LEU A 275 38.64 -14.61 -20.74
N LEU A 276 38.61 -15.11 -21.95
CA LEU A 276 39.15 -14.46 -23.15
C LEU A 276 37.99 -14.25 -24.13
N ALA A 277 37.38 -13.07 -24.03
CA ALA A 277 36.24 -12.71 -24.83
C ALA A 277 36.60 -12.42 -26.29
N GLU A 278 35.66 -12.61 -27.20
CA GLU A 278 35.78 -12.13 -28.57
C GLU A 278 35.63 -10.60 -28.58
N THR A 279 36.56 -9.91 -29.27
CA THR A 279 36.61 -8.45 -29.39
C THR A 279 36.92 -8.05 -30.82
N ASP A 280 36.79 -6.78 -31.16
CA ASP A 280 37.14 -6.26 -32.50
C ASP A 280 38.59 -6.61 -32.89
N ASP A 281 39.50 -6.75 -31.94
CA ASP A 281 40.93 -7.06 -32.15
C ASP A 281 41.28 -8.53 -31.92
N ARG A 282 40.35 -9.35 -31.40
CA ARG A 282 40.59 -10.77 -31.08
C ARG A 282 39.37 -11.62 -31.42
N ASP A 283 39.49 -12.39 -32.50
CA ASP A 283 38.49 -13.38 -32.87
C ASP A 283 38.56 -14.64 -31.99
N LEU A 284 37.54 -15.49 -32.06
CA LEU A 284 37.43 -16.71 -31.24
C LEU A 284 38.64 -17.66 -31.42
N ALA A 285 39.20 -17.74 -32.65
CA ALA A 285 40.36 -18.56 -32.93
C ALA A 285 41.64 -18.04 -32.24
N SER A 286 41.79 -16.72 -32.23
CA SER A 286 42.91 -16.05 -31.53
C SER A 286 42.75 -16.13 -30.01
N ALA A 287 41.50 -16.01 -29.47
CA ALA A 287 41.19 -16.23 -28.05
C ALA A 287 41.55 -17.65 -27.62
N ARG A 288 41.18 -18.64 -28.44
CA ARG A 288 41.51 -20.04 -28.19
C ARG A 288 43.04 -20.30 -28.19
N ALA A 289 43.76 -19.78 -29.18
CA ALA A 289 45.21 -19.91 -29.26
C ALA A 289 45.91 -19.26 -28.04
N LEU A 290 45.38 -18.12 -27.58
CA LEU A 290 45.86 -17.47 -26.34
C LEU A 290 45.55 -18.32 -25.14
N ALA A 291 44.34 -18.90 -25.00
CA ALA A 291 43.99 -19.80 -23.93
C ALA A 291 44.91 -21.02 -23.86
N GLU A 292 45.23 -21.65 -24.99
CA GLU A 292 46.18 -22.77 -25.06
C GLU A 292 47.59 -22.38 -24.61
N SER A 293 48.01 -21.14 -24.96
CA SER A 293 49.31 -20.60 -24.53
C SER A 293 49.33 -20.32 -23.03
N LEU A 294 48.26 -19.72 -22.47
CA LEU A 294 48.13 -19.46 -21.02
C LEU A 294 48.02 -20.75 -20.23
N LEU A 295 47.30 -21.75 -20.74
CA LEU A 295 47.21 -23.06 -20.09
C LEU A 295 48.60 -23.71 -19.98
N THR A 296 49.43 -23.64 -21.03
CA THR A 296 50.81 -24.14 -20.99
C THR A 296 51.66 -23.41 -19.93
N ARG A 297 51.47 -22.10 -19.77
CA ARG A 297 52.15 -21.30 -18.72
C ARG A 297 51.70 -21.72 -17.32
N LEU A 298 50.39 -21.93 -17.14
CA LEU A 298 49.81 -22.42 -15.90
C LEU A 298 50.34 -23.82 -15.53
N GLU A 299 50.39 -24.74 -16.49
CA GLU A 299 50.94 -26.09 -16.31
C GLU A 299 52.45 -26.04 -16.00
N ALA A 300 53.19 -25.03 -16.45
CA ALA A 300 54.56 -24.79 -16.10
C ALA A 300 54.75 -24.16 -14.69
N GLY A 301 53.66 -23.85 -13.98
CA GLY A 301 53.64 -23.38 -12.59
C GLY A 301 53.56 -21.87 -12.44
N GLU A 302 53.16 -21.13 -13.48
CA GLU A 302 52.90 -19.70 -13.38
C GLU A 302 51.64 -19.44 -12.55
N ASP A 303 51.57 -18.29 -11.88
CA ASP A 303 50.48 -17.99 -10.95
C ASP A 303 49.16 -17.70 -11.68
N PHE A 304 48.09 -18.42 -11.34
CA PHE A 304 46.79 -18.30 -11.98
C PHE A 304 46.18 -16.92 -11.76
N ALA A 305 46.30 -16.37 -10.53
CA ALA A 305 45.70 -15.10 -10.18
C ALA A 305 46.38 -13.94 -10.95
N ALA A 306 47.70 -14.01 -11.10
CA ALA A 306 48.46 -13.03 -11.87
C ALA A 306 48.06 -13.05 -13.35
N LEU A 307 47.86 -14.25 -13.94
CA LEU A 307 47.41 -14.36 -15.32
C LEU A 307 45.93 -13.95 -15.50
N ALA A 308 45.11 -14.17 -14.51
CA ALA A 308 43.73 -13.69 -14.52
C ALA A 308 43.67 -12.17 -14.48
N GLU A 309 44.45 -11.52 -13.61
CA GLU A 309 44.53 -10.04 -13.58
C GLU A 309 45.07 -9.44 -14.87
N GLU A 310 46.03 -10.13 -15.56
CA GLU A 310 46.65 -9.60 -16.76
C GLU A 310 45.83 -9.84 -18.04
N PHE A 311 45.13 -11.00 -18.13
CA PHE A 311 44.55 -11.46 -19.40
C PHE A 311 43.05 -11.69 -19.36
N SER A 312 42.42 -11.76 -18.19
CA SER A 312 40.97 -12.03 -18.13
C SER A 312 40.15 -10.80 -18.50
N ASP A 313 39.23 -10.99 -19.44
CA ASP A 313 38.25 -10.00 -19.84
C ASP A 313 36.99 -9.98 -18.94
N ASP A 314 36.93 -10.82 -17.90
CA ASP A 314 35.82 -10.80 -16.95
C ASP A 314 36.00 -9.68 -15.91
N PRO A 315 35.20 -8.58 -16.00
CA PRO A 315 35.33 -7.46 -15.08
C PRO A 315 34.92 -7.80 -13.63
N GLY A 316 34.19 -8.91 -13.44
CA GLY A 316 33.69 -9.33 -12.14
C GLY A 316 34.74 -10.08 -11.32
N SER A 317 35.64 -10.85 -11.95
CA SER A 317 36.59 -11.71 -11.25
C SER A 317 38.07 -11.44 -11.57
N ALA A 318 38.39 -10.78 -12.67
CA ALA A 318 39.77 -10.54 -13.10
C ALA A 318 40.65 -9.93 -12.00
N SER A 319 40.17 -8.85 -11.36
CA SER A 319 40.89 -8.15 -10.28
C SER A 319 40.98 -8.94 -8.97
N ASP A 320 40.19 -10.00 -8.80
CA ASP A 320 40.24 -10.94 -7.67
C ASP A 320 40.92 -12.27 -8.05
N GLY A 321 41.82 -12.23 -9.03
CA GLY A 321 42.56 -13.41 -9.49
C GLY A 321 41.69 -14.46 -10.16
N GLY A 322 40.60 -14.05 -10.78
CA GLY A 322 39.66 -14.92 -11.48
C GLY A 322 38.69 -15.70 -10.61
N ARG A 323 38.58 -15.43 -9.30
CA ARG A 323 37.76 -16.17 -8.34
C ARG A 323 36.27 -15.97 -8.58
N LEU A 324 35.52 -17.06 -8.62
CA LEU A 324 34.05 -17.06 -8.80
C LEU A 324 33.28 -17.40 -7.52
N GLY A 325 34.02 -17.81 -6.44
CA GLY A 325 33.41 -18.32 -5.22
C GLY A 325 32.81 -19.71 -5.39
N ALA A 326 32.06 -20.15 -4.38
CA ALA A 326 31.43 -21.48 -4.37
C ALA A 326 30.04 -21.39 -5.02
N ALA A 327 29.79 -22.21 -6.04
CA ALA A 327 28.56 -22.23 -6.80
C ALA A 327 27.97 -23.64 -6.93
N ALA A 328 26.64 -23.75 -6.88
CA ALA A 328 25.90 -24.99 -7.11
C ALA A 328 25.63 -25.19 -8.61
N ARG A 329 25.14 -26.38 -8.99
CA ARG A 329 24.64 -26.62 -10.36
C ARG A 329 23.49 -25.66 -10.72
N GLY A 330 23.47 -25.20 -11.96
CA GLY A 330 22.51 -24.20 -12.46
C GLY A 330 22.98 -22.76 -12.30
N THR A 331 24.22 -22.53 -11.80
CA THR A 331 24.77 -21.17 -11.63
C THR A 331 25.47 -20.67 -12.89
N PHE A 332 26.14 -21.55 -13.63
CA PHE A 332 26.93 -21.20 -14.80
C PHE A 332 26.31 -21.69 -16.12
N VAL A 333 26.75 -21.13 -17.23
CA VAL A 333 26.33 -21.56 -18.57
C VAL A 333 26.76 -23.00 -18.86
N GLY A 334 25.94 -23.74 -19.63
CA GLY A 334 26.03 -25.19 -19.80
C GLY A 334 27.44 -25.74 -20.04
N PRO A 335 28.19 -25.30 -21.08
CA PRO A 335 29.54 -25.84 -21.35
C PRO A 335 30.55 -25.56 -20.24
N PHE A 336 30.44 -24.40 -19.58
CA PHE A 336 31.27 -24.06 -18.42
C PHE A 336 30.95 -24.98 -17.23
N GLU A 337 29.64 -25.12 -16.95
CA GLU A 337 29.16 -25.95 -15.83
C GLU A 337 29.52 -27.42 -16.02
N GLU A 338 29.33 -27.98 -17.21
CA GLU A 338 29.71 -29.37 -17.50
C GLU A 338 31.21 -29.59 -17.31
N ALA A 339 32.03 -28.64 -17.78
CA ALA A 339 33.46 -28.69 -17.57
C ALA A 339 33.81 -28.65 -16.06
N LEU A 340 33.28 -27.63 -15.36
CA LEU A 340 33.55 -27.41 -13.93
C LEU A 340 33.13 -28.61 -13.07
N PHE A 341 31.91 -29.14 -13.29
CA PHE A 341 31.37 -30.24 -12.49
C PHE A 341 31.93 -31.63 -12.83
N SER A 342 32.81 -31.72 -13.83
CA SER A 342 33.58 -32.93 -14.14
C SER A 342 35.04 -32.88 -13.67
N MET A 343 35.52 -31.74 -13.12
CA MET A 343 36.90 -31.54 -12.64
C MET A 343 37.09 -32.09 -11.22
N VAL A 344 38.35 -32.31 -10.86
CA VAL A 344 38.79 -32.63 -9.49
C VAL A 344 39.54 -31.43 -8.87
N PRO A 345 39.53 -31.24 -7.55
CA PRO A 345 40.24 -30.12 -6.91
C PRO A 345 41.70 -30.01 -7.33
N GLY A 346 42.14 -28.81 -7.67
CA GLY A 346 43.46 -28.51 -8.20
C GLY A 346 43.61 -28.71 -9.70
N GLU A 347 42.61 -29.21 -10.40
CA GLU A 347 42.63 -29.39 -11.85
C GLU A 347 42.51 -28.04 -12.59
N LEU A 348 43.30 -27.92 -13.65
CA LEU A 348 43.18 -26.88 -14.66
C LEU A 348 42.48 -27.44 -15.90
N ARG A 349 41.53 -26.74 -16.46
CA ARG A 349 40.80 -27.15 -17.67
C ARG A 349 40.57 -26.00 -18.61
N GLY A 350 40.87 -26.22 -19.86
CA GLY A 350 40.69 -25.25 -20.94
C GLY A 350 41.31 -25.76 -22.24
N PRO A 351 41.02 -25.13 -23.36
CA PRO A 351 40.03 -24.08 -23.54
C PRO A 351 38.59 -24.61 -23.49
N VAL A 352 37.69 -23.92 -22.74
CA VAL A 352 36.24 -24.19 -22.69
C VAL A 352 35.53 -23.06 -23.40
N GLU A 353 34.80 -23.37 -24.45
CA GLU A 353 34.08 -22.38 -25.25
C GLU A 353 32.68 -22.19 -24.73
N THR A 354 32.28 -20.93 -24.55
CA THR A 354 30.93 -20.51 -24.19
C THR A 354 30.48 -19.31 -25.05
N GLU A 355 29.27 -18.84 -24.87
CA GLU A 355 28.79 -17.63 -25.52
C GLU A 355 29.54 -16.34 -25.11
N PHE A 356 30.28 -16.36 -24.00
CA PHE A 356 31.08 -15.23 -23.52
C PHE A 356 32.51 -15.22 -24.07
N GLY A 357 32.96 -16.32 -24.65
CA GLY A 357 34.32 -16.47 -25.15
C GLY A 357 34.94 -17.80 -24.74
N VAL A 358 36.28 -17.81 -24.62
CA VAL A 358 37.06 -18.98 -24.27
C VAL A 358 37.53 -18.87 -22.82
N HIS A 359 37.29 -19.91 -22.02
CA HIS A 359 37.63 -19.94 -20.61
C HIS A 359 38.77 -20.94 -20.31
N ILE A 360 39.57 -20.58 -19.33
CA ILE A 360 40.44 -21.50 -18.60
C ILE A 360 39.90 -21.58 -17.18
N LEU A 361 39.60 -22.79 -16.72
CA LEU A 361 39.04 -23.07 -15.41
C LEU A 361 40.07 -23.65 -14.47
N ARG A 362 40.00 -23.30 -13.18
CA ARG A 362 40.69 -23.97 -12.08
C ARG A 362 39.63 -24.30 -11.03
N LEU A 363 39.54 -25.57 -10.65
CA LEU A 363 38.71 -25.96 -9.52
C LEU A 363 39.54 -25.92 -8.24
N ASP A 364 39.17 -25.04 -7.31
CA ASP A 364 39.89 -24.89 -6.04
C ASP A 364 39.39 -25.88 -4.98
N ASN A 365 38.04 -25.97 -4.80
CA ASN A 365 37.44 -26.84 -3.79
C ASN A 365 36.10 -27.44 -4.24
N ILE A 366 35.72 -28.56 -3.66
CA ILE A 366 34.37 -29.11 -3.72
C ILE A 366 33.83 -29.11 -2.29
N PHE A 367 32.77 -28.32 -2.07
CA PHE A 367 32.03 -28.32 -0.82
C PHE A 367 30.82 -29.22 -0.99
N THR A 368 30.80 -30.31 -0.26
CA THR A 368 29.59 -31.08 -0.04
C THR A 368 29.07 -30.61 1.30
N THR A 369 28.01 -29.80 1.29
CA THR A 369 27.36 -29.47 2.56
C THR A 369 26.76 -30.76 3.10
N GLU A 370 27.28 -31.28 4.20
CA GLU A 370 26.72 -32.46 4.83
C GLU A 370 25.38 -32.07 5.50
N LEU A 371 24.35 -32.89 5.26
CA LEU A 371 23.12 -32.76 6.03
C LEU A 371 23.46 -33.02 7.50
N PRO A 372 22.94 -32.23 8.46
CA PRO A 372 23.11 -32.54 9.87
C PRO A 372 22.67 -33.97 10.17
N SER A 373 23.31 -34.59 11.15
CA SER A 373 23.05 -35.99 11.50
C SER A 373 21.59 -36.23 11.90
N PHE A 374 21.15 -37.49 11.82
CA PHE A 374 19.80 -37.84 12.26
C PHE A 374 19.54 -37.40 13.71
N ASP A 375 20.51 -37.57 14.62
CA ASP A 375 20.35 -37.17 16.02
C ASP A 375 20.13 -35.67 16.20
N GLU A 376 20.75 -34.85 15.35
CA GLU A 376 20.59 -33.38 15.36
C GLU A 376 19.25 -32.95 14.80
N LEU A 377 18.73 -33.63 13.77
CA LEU A 377 17.46 -33.27 13.11
C LEU A 377 16.25 -34.01 13.68
N ALA A 378 16.43 -35.11 14.41
CA ALA A 378 15.33 -35.97 14.87
C ALA A 378 14.27 -35.24 15.68
N PHE A 379 14.65 -34.26 16.51
CA PHE A 379 13.71 -33.48 17.30
C PHE A 379 12.89 -32.56 16.41
N SER A 380 13.51 -31.80 15.55
CA SER A 380 12.80 -30.85 14.65
C SER A 380 11.91 -31.57 13.63
N LEU A 381 12.37 -32.71 13.10
CA LEU A 381 11.59 -33.57 12.23
C LEU A 381 10.36 -34.13 12.93
N ARG A 382 10.49 -34.56 14.18
CA ARG A 382 9.38 -35.11 14.98
C ARG A 382 8.34 -34.02 15.23
N GLU A 383 8.75 -32.82 15.62
CA GLU A 383 7.83 -31.71 15.87
C GLU A 383 7.12 -31.28 14.58
N ARG A 384 7.82 -31.21 13.44
CA ARG A 384 7.20 -30.92 12.14
C ARG A 384 6.17 -31.99 11.74
N LEU A 385 6.52 -33.26 11.84
CA LEU A 385 5.59 -34.36 11.53
C LEU A 385 4.39 -34.37 12.47
N ARG A 386 4.59 -33.98 13.75
CA ARG A 386 3.50 -33.85 14.72
C ARG A 386 2.55 -32.72 14.31
N ALA A 387 3.08 -31.56 13.93
CA ALA A 387 2.27 -30.43 13.47
C ALA A 387 1.52 -30.76 12.17
N GLU A 388 2.17 -31.41 11.19
CA GLU A 388 1.53 -31.85 9.94
C GLU A 388 0.40 -32.85 10.20
N ALA A 389 0.61 -33.81 11.10
CA ALA A 389 -0.42 -34.79 11.45
C ALA A 389 -1.58 -34.16 12.25
N ALA A 390 -1.29 -33.19 13.11
CA ALA A 390 -2.29 -32.44 13.85
C ALA A 390 -3.14 -31.56 12.91
N GLU A 391 -2.52 -30.90 11.95
CA GLU A 391 -3.23 -30.10 10.94
C GLU A 391 -4.19 -30.96 10.12
N ALA A 392 -3.74 -32.12 9.67
CA ALA A 392 -4.60 -33.05 8.92
C ALA A 392 -5.77 -33.57 9.78
N ALA A 393 -5.51 -33.92 11.04
CA ALA A 393 -6.53 -34.38 11.97
C ALA A 393 -7.53 -33.27 12.34
N PHE A 394 -7.04 -32.06 12.55
CA PHE A 394 -7.87 -30.88 12.80
C PHE A 394 -8.78 -30.58 11.60
N ALA A 395 -8.23 -30.58 10.38
CA ALA A 395 -9.00 -30.34 9.16
C ALA A 395 -10.10 -31.40 8.96
N GLU A 396 -9.80 -32.68 9.24
CA GLU A 396 -10.80 -33.76 9.19
C GLU A 396 -11.89 -33.57 10.25
N ALA A 397 -11.51 -33.24 11.50
CA ALA A 397 -12.45 -33.01 12.58
C ALA A 397 -13.34 -31.79 12.31
N LYS A 398 -12.76 -30.70 11.77
CA LYS A 398 -13.47 -29.49 11.37
C LYS A 398 -14.52 -29.79 10.29
N ALA A 399 -14.15 -30.52 9.23
CA ALA A 399 -15.08 -30.92 8.18
C ALA A 399 -16.22 -31.80 8.72
N LYS A 400 -15.94 -32.69 9.67
CA LYS A 400 -16.98 -33.48 10.35
C LYS A 400 -17.88 -32.62 11.22
N LEU A 401 -17.30 -31.67 11.96
CA LEU A 401 -18.08 -30.73 12.79
C LEU A 401 -19.03 -29.89 11.94
N GLU A 402 -18.59 -29.41 10.78
CA GLU A 402 -19.40 -28.62 9.85
C GLU A 402 -20.65 -29.39 9.42
N VAL A 403 -20.49 -30.65 8.98
CA VAL A 403 -21.62 -31.50 8.56
C VAL A 403 -22.54 -31.82 9.73
N LEU A 404 -21.97 -32.24 10.87
CA LEU A 404 -22.76 -32.63 12.03
C LEU A 404 -23.53 -31.46 12.63
N ALA A 405 -22.91 -30.29 12.71
CA ALA A 405 -23.55 -29.10 13.25
C ALA A 405 -24.66 -28.57 12.34
N TYR A 406 -24.52 -28.71 11.02
CA TYR A 406 -25.54 -28.31 10.07
C TYR A 406 -26.77 -29.25 10.12
N GLU A 407 -26.57 -30.57 10.27
CA GLU A 407 -27.65 -31.56 10.26
C GLU A 407 -28.35 -31.69 11.63
N ALA A 408 -27.66 -31.42 12.71
CA ALA A 408 -28.15 -31.61 14.07
C ALA A 408 -29.09 -30.48 14.54
N PRO A 409 -30.15 -30.79 15.30
CA PRO A 409 -31.06 -29.79 15.86
C PRO A 409 -30.43 -28.99 17.02
N ASP A 410 -29.37 -29.50 17.65
CA ASP A 410 -28.59 -28.87 18.69
C ASP A 410 -27.12 -29.34 18.64
N LEU A 411 -26.28 -28.89 19.59
CA LEU A 411 -24.86 -29.24 19.62
C LEU A 411 -24.52 -30.50 20.43
N THR A 412 -25.52 -31.24 20.91
CA THR A 412 -25.33 -32.45 21.76
C THR A 412 -24.74 -33.59 20.95
N GLU A 413 -25.40 -33.95 19.82
CA GLU A 413 -24.94 -35.02 18.95
C GLU A 413 -23.55 -34.74 18.33
N PRO A 414 -23.28 -33.55 17.79
CA PRO A 414 -21.91 -33.17 17.35
C PRO A 414 -20.85 -33.29 18.46
N ALA A 415 -21.19 -32.88 19.68
CA ALA A 415 -20.31 -33.00 20.84
C ALA A 415 -19.95 -34.46 21.15
N GLU A 416 -20.97 -35.33 21.22
CA GLU A 416 -20.76 -36.76 21.48
C GLU A 416 -19.97 -37.44 20.36
N ALA A 417 -20.32 -37.16 19.11
CA ALA A 417 -19.69 -37.80 17.93
C ALA A 417 -18.20 -37.43 17.78
N LEU A 418 -17.79 -36.22 18.21
CA LEU A 418 -16.43 -35.76 18.14
C LEU A 418 -15.68 -35.79 19.49
N GLY A 419 -16.35 -36.21 20.58
CA GLY A 419 -15.77 -36.23 21.92
C GLY A 419 -15.45 -34.84 22.47
N LEU A 420 -16.19 -33.82 22.06
CA LEU A 420 -15.97 -32.44 22.45
C LEU A 420 -16.80 -32.07 23.70
N THR A 421 -16.27 -31.11 24.44
CA THR A 421 -16.99 -30.55 25.59
C THR A 421 -17.88 -29.39 25.13
N LEU A 422 -19.16 -29.42 25.57
CA LEU A 422 -20.09 -28.33 25.32
C LEU A 422 -19.81 -27.19 26.32
N GLU A 423 -19.32 -26.07 25.81
CA GLU A 423 -19.02 -24.87 26.59
C GLU A 423 -20.26 -23.99 26.72
N ARG A 424 -20.43 -23.38 27.90
CA ARG A 424 -21.50 -22.41 28.20
C ARG A 424 -20.90 -21.15 28.81
N PRO A 425 -20.46 -20.20 28.00
CA PRO A 425 -19.88 -18.94 28.50
C PRO A 425 -20.95 -18.08 29.20
N GLU A 426 -20.49 -17.03 29.89
CA GLU A 426 -21.37 -15.99 30.36
C GLU A 426 -22.08 -15.28 29.20
N ALA A 427 -23.31 -14.82 29.45
CA ALA A 427 -24.08 -14.11 28.44
C ALA A 427 -23.40 -12.82 28.03
N PHE A 428 -23.29 -12.57 26.73
CA PHE A 428 -22.60 -11.41 26.15
C PHE A 428 -23.50 -10.59 25.23
N SER A 429 -23.17 -9.31 25.05
CA SER A 429 -23.84 -8.39 24.12
C SER A 429 -23.10 -8.35 22.78
N ARG A 430 -23.72 -7.69 21.79
CA ARG A 430 -23.10 -7.49 20.47
C ARG A 430 -21.76 -6.73 20.54
N ASP A 431 -21.61 -5.83 21.53
CA ASP A 431 -20.41 -5.02 21.73
C ASP A 431 -19.50 -5.54 22.86
N GLY A 432 -19.88 -6.67 23.50
CA GLY A 432 -19.18 -7.25 24.63
C GLY A 432 -18.81 -8.71 24.41
N GLY A 433 -18.20 -9.33 25.44
CA GLY A 433 -17.76 -10.72 25.45
C GLY A 433 -16.35 -10.86 25.98
N GLU A 434 -15.98 -12.08 26.39
CA GLU A 434 -14.65 -12.40 26.87
C GLU A 434 -14.01 -13.50 26.00
N GLY A 435 -12.68 -13.48 25.88
CA GLY A 435 -11.94 -14.47 25.11
C GLY A 435 -12.36 -14.51 23.64
N ILE A 436 -12.70 -15.70 23.12
CA ILE A 436 -13.13 -15.86 21.75
C ILE A 436 -14.48 -15.19 21.44
N TYR A 437 -15.33 -15.04 22.48
CA TYR A 437 -16.63 -14.39 22.36
C TYR A 437 -16.55 -12.86 22.24
N ALA A 438 -15.36 -12.29 22.40
CA ALA A 438 -15.07 -10.89 22.11
C ALA A 438 -14.72 -10.65 20.64
N THR A 439 -14.49 -11.69 19.83
CA THR A 439 -14.18 -11.55 18.40
C THR A 439 -15.41 -11.18 17.59
N ALA A 440 -15.24 -10.37 16.54
CA ALA A 440 -16.34 -9.93 15.70
C ALA A 440 -17.07 -11.12 15.05
N ALA A 441 -16.33 -12.07 14.49
CA ALA A 441 -16.90 -13.24 13.82
C ALA A 441 -17.86 -14.03 14.72
N VAL A 442 -17.47 -14.28 15.98
CA VAL A 442 -18.29 -15.03 16.95
C VAL A 442 -19.53 -14.23 17.38
N ARG A 443 -19.36 -12.91 17.61
CA ARG A 443 -20.48 -12.04 17.98
C ARG A 443 -21.48 -11.87 16.83
N ASP A 444 -21.00 -11.64 15.61
CA ASP A 444 -21.86 -11.45 14.44
C ASP A 444 -22.67 -12.73 14.15
N ALA A 445 -22.04 -13.91 14.27
CA ALA A 445 -22.76 -15.18 14.16
C ALA A 445 -23.82 -15.37 15.26
N ALA A 446 -23.46 -15.10 16.54
CA ALA A 446 -24.40 -15.24 17.66
C ALA A 446 -25.60 -14.28 17.57
N PHE A 447 -25.41 -13.11 16.93
CA PHE A 447 -26.48 -12.12 16.73
C PHE A 447 -27.09 -12.14 15.33
N SER A 448 -26.73 -13.12 14.47
CA SER A 448 -27.38 -13.31 13.18
C SER A 448 -28.85 -13.73 13.36
N ALA A 449 -29.69 -13.49 12.35
CA ALA A 449 -31.09 -13.89 12.40
C ALA A 449 -31.23 -15.42 12.47
N GLU A 450 -30.41 -16.13 11.73
CA GLU A 450 -30.41 -17.60 11.64
C GLU A 450 -30.11 -18.25 13.00
N VAL A 451 -29.09 -17.76 13.70
CA VAL A 451 -28.66 -18.33 14.98
C VAL A 451 -29.50 -17.83 16.15
N ARG A 452 -29.80 -16.51 16.20
CA ARG A 452 -30.52 -15.90 17.30
C ARG A 452 -32.04 -16.10 17.22
N GLU A 453 -32.65 -15.84 16.02
CA GLU A 453 -34.12 -15.81 15.89
C GLU A 453 -34.69 -17.15 15.44
N GLU A 454 -34.01 -17.81 14.49
CA GLU A 454 -34.45 -19.11 13.99
C GLU A 454 -33.91 -20.26 14.86
N GLY A 455 -32.89 -20.03 15.66
CA GLY A 455 -32.33 -20.98 16.61
C GLY A 455 -31.53 -22.09 15.95
N TYR A 456 -30.91 -21.86 14.80
CA TYR A 456 -29.98 -22.80 14.17
C TYR A 456 -28.61 -22.78 14.84
N ASN A 457 -27.83 -23.83 14.60
CA ASN A 457 -26.39 -23.79 14.92
C ASN A 457 -25.71 -22.87 13.93
N SER A 458 -24.66 -22.17 14.35
CA SER A 458 -23.85 -21.37 13.44
C SER A 458 -23.07 -22.23 12.45
N GLU A 459 -22.63 -21.64 11.37
CA GLU A 459 -21.54 -22.19 10.57
C GLU A 459 -20.28 -22.36 11.44
N VAL A 460 -19.29 -23.11 10.93
CA VAL A 460 -18.00 -23.21 11.59
C VAL A 460 -17.26 -21.88 11.46
N LEU A 461 -16.99 -21.24 12.58
CA LEU A 461 -16.30 -19.97 12.69
C LEU A 461 -14.82 -20.21 12.97
N GLU A 462 -13.94 -19.41 12.38
CA GLU A 462 -12.51 -19.45 12.66
C GLU A 462 -12.05 -18.11 13.27
N PRO A 463 -12.23 -17.90 14.59
CA PRO A 463 -11.86 -16.65 15.25
C PRO A 463 -10.36 -16.37 15.22
N ARG A 464 -9.52 -17.39 15.07
CA ARG A 464 -8.08 -17.34 14.82
C ARG A 464 -7.64 -18.61 14.10
N ASP A 465 -6.45 -18.57 13.50
CA ASP A 465 -5.84 -19.75 12.88
C ASP A 465 -5.76 -20.94 13.85
N GLY A 466 -6.12 -22.12 13.37
CA GLY A 466 -6.13 -23.36 14.14
C GLY A 466 -7.21 -23.45 15.23
N LEU A 467 -8.23 -22.60 15.20
CA LEU A 467 -9.37 -22.66 16.12
C LEU A 467 -10.68 -22.62 15.36
N ALA A 468 -11.46 -23.69 15.43
CA ALA A 468 -12.81 -23.76 14.88
C ALA A 468 -13.86 -23.78 16.00
N VAL A 469 -14.92 -22.99 15.83
CA VAL A 469 -15.99 -22.82 16.81
C VAL A 469 -17.35 -22.93 16.10
N VAL A 470 -18.26 -23.68 16.69
CA VAL A 470 -19.69 -23.65 16.33
C VAL A 470 -20.45 -23.26 17.58
N LEU A 471 -21.42 -22.39 17.45
CA LEU A 471 -22.24 -21.94 18.56
C LEU A 471 -23.74 -22.02 18.24
N ARG A 472 -24.54 -22.03 19.31
CA ARG A 472 -25.99 -21.96 19.26
C ARG A 472 -26.48 -21.06 20.38
N VAL A 473 -27.42 -20.17 20.09
CA VAL A 473 -28.08 -19.37 21.11
C VAL A 473 -29.12 -20.23 21.83
N ILE A 474 -28.98 -20.31 23.15
CA ILE A 474 -29.90 -21.05 24.02
C ILE A 474 -30.85 -20.14 24.82
N GLU A 475 -30.48 -18.87 24.99
CA GLU A 475 -31.28 -17.87 25.69
C GLU A 475 -30.99 -16.48 25.13
N GLU A 476 -32.03 -15.72 24.84
CA GLU A 476 -31.94 -14.29 24.57
C GLU A 476 -32.41 -13.50 25.79
N ILE A 477 -31.56 -12.62 26.27
CA ILE A 477 -31.85 -11.67 27.35
C ILE A 477 -32.12 -10.32 26.69
N PRO A 478 -33.39 -9.88 26.62
CA PRO A 478 -33.75 -8.68 25.90
C PRO A 478 -33.17 -7.42 26.53
N ALA A 479 -32.93 -6.40 25.71
CA ALA A 479 -32.56 -5.08 26.20
C ALA A 479 -33.63 -4.54 27.15
N ARG A 480 -33.19 -3.99 28.27
CA ARG A 480 -34.07 -3.40 29.27
C ARG A 480 -33.51 -2.10 29.84
N ASP A 481 -34.38 -1.27 30.33
CA ASP A 481 -33.96 -0.14 31.12
C ASP A 481 -33.36 -0.65 32.44
N GLN A 482 -32.19 -0.11 32.81
CA GLN A 482 -31.58 -0.37 34.09
C GLN A 482 -32.15 0.62 35.14
N THR A 483 -32.14 0.21 36.37
CA THR A 483 -32.48 1.11 37.48
C THR A 483 -31.27 1.95 37.89
N LEU A 484 -31.51 3.10 38.49
CA LEU A 484 -30.41 3.92 39.04
C LEU A 484 -29.52 3.11 40.01
N GLU A 485 -30.10 2.19 40.79
CA GLU A 485 -29.35 1.35 41.73
C GLU A 485 -28.32 0.47 41.02
N GLU A 486 -28.69 -0.11 39.86
CA GLU A 486 -27.81 -0.97 39.06
C GLU A 486 -26.65 -0.23 38.41
N VAL A 487 -26.82 1.05 38.11
CA VAL A 487 -25.82 1.88 37.39
C VAL A 487 -25.30 3.05 38.23
N ARG A 488 -25.62 3.06 39.55
CA ARG A 488 -25.34 4.19 40.45
C ARG A 488 -23.88 4.63 40.38
N GLU A 489 -22.94 3.71 40.37
CA GLU A 489 -21.52 4.03 40.35
C GLU A 489 -21.14 4.75 39.05
N ALA A 490 -21.57 4.23 37.91
CA ALA A 490 -21.33 4.83 36.57
C ALA A 490 -21.99 6.22 36.49
N VAL A 491 -23.24 6.34 36.88
CA VAL A 491 -23.98 7.62 36.94
C VAL A 491 -23.28 8.63 37.83
N THR A 492 -22.80 8.21 38.98
CA THR A 492 -22.08 9.07 39.94
C THR A 492 -20.78 9.59 39.31
N GLN A 493 -19.99 8.72 38.69
CA GLN A 493 -18.74 9.12 38.01
C GLN A 493 -18.99 10.10 36.89
N GLU A 494 -19.97 9.83 36.02
CA GLU A 494 -20.33 10.74 34.93
C GLU A 494 -20.86 12.08 35.47
N PHE A 495 -21.69 12.07 36.51
CA PHE A 495 -22.18 13.27 37.16
C PHE A 495 -21.05 14.13 37.71
N ILE A 496 -20.11 13.52 38.46
CA ILE A 496 -18.94 14.23 39.00
C ILE A 496 -18.09 14.80 37.88
N ALA A 497 -17.82 14.03 36.86
CA ALA A 497 -17.01 14.46 35.71
C ALA A 497 -17.65 15.67 34.99
N GLU A 498 -18.97 15.64 34.76
CA GLU A 498 -19.67 16.76 34.14
C GLU A 498 -19.80 17.98 35.04
N ALA A 499 -20.05 17.77 36.32
CA ALA A 499 -20.18 18.86 37.27
C ALA A 499 -18.82 19.54 37.54
N SER A 500 -17.75 18.79 37.69
CA SER A 500 -16.40 19.32 37.84
C SER A 500 -15.91 20.06 36.59
N ALA A 501 -16.25 19.56 35.39
CA ALA A 501 -15.96 20.25 34.14
C ALA A 501 -16.68 21.60 34.03
N ARG A 502 -17.94 21.67 34.50
CA ARG A 502 -18.69 22.95 34.58
C ARG A 502 -18.08 23.91 35.59
N LEU A 503 -17.62 23.43 36.75
CA LEU A 503 -16.92 24.25 37.74
C LEU A 503 -15.61 24.79 37.19
N ALA A 504 -14.80 23.96 36.53
CA ALA A 504 -13.58 24.38 35.88
C ALA A 504 -13.84 25.42 34.76
N GLU A 505 -14.93 25.27 34.01
CA GLU A 505 -15.34 26.25 33.01
C GLU A 505 -15.77 27.57 33.63
N GLY A 506 -16.53 27.51 34.72
CA GLY A 506 -16.95 28.71 35.48
C GLY A 506 -15.76 29.45 36.09
N ALA A 507 -14.82 28.74 36.70
CA ALA A 507 -13.58 29.30 37.21
C ALA A 507 -12.72 29.93 36.10
N ALA A 508 -12.57 29.28 34.96
CA ALA A 508 -11.84 29.85 33.84
C ALA A 508 -12.50 31.12 33.29
N GLN A 509 -13.83 31.17 33.27
CA GLN A 509 -14.57 32.36 32.89
C GLN A 509 -14.37 33.50 33.90
N ALA A 510 -14.41 33.20 35.19
CA ALA A 510 -14.14 34.20 36.24
C ALA A 510 -12.75 34.81 36.14
N VAL A 511 -11.73 33.96 35.94
CA VAL A 511 -10.35 34.43 35.66
C VAL A 511 -10.27 35.30 34.42
N LEU A 512 -10.95 34.92 33.36
CA LEU A 512 -11.00 35.71 32.09
C LEU A 512 -11.63 37.08 32.35
N ASP A 513 -12.72 37.16 33.10
CA ASP A 513 -13.44 38.38 33.42
C ASP A 513 -12.58 39.31 34.32
N GLU A 514 -11.90 38.78 35.33
CA GLU A 514 -10.95 39.52 36.19
C GLU A 514 -9.80 40.11 35.37
N LEU A 515 -9.18 39.32 34.55
CA LEU A 515 -8.08 39.78 33.67
C LEU A 515 -8.56 40.85 32.68
N THR A 516 -9.78 40.72 32.16
CA THR A 516 -10.41 41.72 31.27
C THR A 516 -10.73 43.01 32.01
N ALA A 517 -11.14 42.93 33.27
CA ALA A 517 -11.36 44.07 34.15
C ALA A 517 -10.06 44.80 34.55
N GLY A 518 -8.89 44.23 34.23
CA GLY A 518 -7.59 44.85 34.50
C GLY A 518 -6.81 44.26 35.66
N THR A 519 -7.31 43.24 36.34
CA THR A 519 -6.59 42.51 37.39
C THR A 519 -5.25 41.97 36.85
N SER A 520 -4.22 42.07 37.63
CA SER A 520 -2.90 41.60 37.20
C SER A 520 -2.81 40.07 37.26
N ILE A 521 -1.92 39.49 36.42
CA ILE A 521 -1.62 38.04 36.45
C ILE A 521 -1.18 37.58 37.85
N PHE A 522 -0.46 38.43 38.56
CA PHE A 522 0.04 38.15 39.91
C PHE A 522 -1.11 38.07 40.93
N GLU A 523 -2.05 39.00 40.88
CA GLU A 523 -3.22 38.99 41.77
C GLU A 523 -4.11 37.77 41.50
N VAL A 524 -4.36 37.44 40.23
CA VAL A 524 -5.09 36.22 39.88
C VAL A 524 -4.35 34.97 40.36
N SER A 525 -3.03 34.89 40.17
CA SER A 525 -2.21 33.78 40.68
C SER A 525 -2.35 33.59 42.19
N GLN A 526 -2.35 34.70 42.95
CA GLN A 526 -2.52 34.65 44.41
C GLN A 526 -3.94 34.25 44.83
N ALA A 527 -4.94 34.77 44.15
CA ALA A 527 -6.34 34.47 44.43
C ALA A 527 -6.70 32.99 44.16
N GLU A 528 -6.24 32.50 42.99
CA GLU A 528 -6.48 31.12 42.59
C GLU A 528 -5.54 30.10 43.24
N GLY A 529 -4.41 30.54 43.82
CA GLY A 529 -3.37 29.67 44.37
C GLY A 529 -2.67 28.84 43.28
N ARG A 530 -2.64 29.33 42.05
CA ARG A 530 -2.15 28.64 40.84
C ARG A 530 -1.03 29.42 40.17
N GLU A 531 -0.08 28.69 39.52
CA GLU A 531 1.01 29.30 38.82
C GLU A 531 0.71 29.40 37.31
N TRP A 532 1.12 30.52 36.72
CA TRP A 532 1.09 30.72 35.26
C TRP A 532 2.29 30.07 34.61
N VAL A 533 2.02 29.24 33.64
CA VAL A 533 3.07 28.72 32.76
C VAL A 533 3.36 29.79 31.67
N ARG A 534 4.63 30.02 31.38
CA ARG A 534 5.07 31.01 30.36
C ARG A 534 5.87 30.34 29.30
N GLU A 535 5.63 30.77 28.07
CA GLU A 535 6.38 30.37 26.89
C GLU A 535 6.78 31.61 26.11
N GLU A 536 8.10 31.82 25.98
CA GLU A 536 8.65 32.92 25.21
C GLU A 536 9.12 32.43 23.83
N GLY A 537 8.82 33.19 22.79
CA GLY A 537 9.26 32.85 21.45
C GLY A 537 8.51 31.66 20.82
N LEU A 538 7.28 31.40 21.23
CA LEU A 538 6.47 30.32 20.66
C LEU A 538 6.38 30.44 19.14
N LEU A 539 6.79 29.40 18.45
CA LEU A 539 6.66 29.25 17.01
C LEU A 539 5.38 28.48 16.64
N ARG A 540 4.84 28.76 15.46
CA ARG A 540 3.67 28.05 14.92
C ARG A 540 3.91 26.54 14.72
N THR A 541 5.18 26.15 14.58
CA THR A 541 5.62 24.75 14.42
C THR A 541 5.91 24.03 15.74
N ASN A 542 5.71 24.68 16.89
CA ASN A 542 5.87 24.03 18.19
C ASN A 542 4.94 22.83 18.32
N THR A 543 5.49 21.68 18.71
CA THR A 543 4.76 20.41 18.89
C THR A 543 4.64 19.98 20.35
N GLU A 544 5.28 20.71 21.26
CA GLU A 544 5.26 20.40 22.71
C GLU A 544 3.99 20.88 23.38
N LEU A 545 3.43 22.01 22.92
CA LEU A 545 2.17 22.53 23.44
C LEU A 545 0.94 21.83 22.82
N PRO A 546 -0.15 21.76 23.58
CA PRO A 546 -1.43 21.28 23.03
C PRO A 546 -1.80 22.07 21.76
N PRO A 547 -2.17 21.41 20.66
CA PRO A 547 -2.49 22.09 19.40
C PRO A 547 -3.55 23.17 19.56
N ALA A 548 -4.58 22.94 20.37
CA ALA A 548 -5.63 23.90 20.64
C ALA A 548 -5.12 25.19 21.29
N LEU A 549 -4.15 25.08 22.22
CA LEU A 549 -3.52 26.24 22.87
C LEU A 549 -2.66 27.01 21.88
N ARG A 550 -1.78 26.30 21.15
CA ARG A 550 -0.94 26.90 20.12
C ARG A 550 -1.79 27.65 19.08
N ASP A 551 -2.79 26.98 18.54
CA ASP A 551 -3.64 27.56 17.50
C ASP A 551 -4.44 28.77 17.99
N ALA A 552 -4.91 28.74 19.25
CA ALA A 552 -5.52 29.90 19.90
C ALA A 552 -4.53 31.05 20.04
N ALA A 553 -3.32 30.76 20.50
CA ALA A 553 -2.25 31.77 20.62
C ALA A 553 -1.97 32.46 19.28
N PHE A 554 -2.05 31.75 18.15
CA PHE A 554 -1.81 32.32 16.81
C PHE A 554 -3.06 32.92 16.13
N ARG A 555 -4.27 32.73 16.68
CA ARG A 555 -5.50 33.41 16.25
C ARG A 555 -5.64 34.81 16.84
N LEU A 556 -5.12 35.00 18.06
CA LEU A 556 -5.19 36.30 18.72
C LEU A 556 -4.48 37.38 17.91
N ALA A 557 -5.10 38.57 17.83
CA ALA A 557 -4.45 39.73 17.25
C ALA A 557 -3.27 40.19 18.13
N PRO A 558 -2.23 40.80 17.54
CA PRO A 558 -1.13 41.37 18.33
C PRO A 558 -1.65 42.35 19.39
N PRO A 559 -1.03 42.44 20.58
CA PRO A 559 -1.28 43.51 21.53
C PRO A 559 -1.03 44.89 20.91
N THR A 560 -1.73 45.90 21.41
CA THR A 560 -1.60 47.29 20.99
C THR A 560 -1.12 48.16 22.16
N ALA A 561 -0.78 49.42 21.91
CA ALA A 561 -0.40 50.34 22.97
C ALA A 561 -1.54 50.63 23.96
N GLU A 562 -2.81 50.45 23.52
CA GLU A 562 -3.99 50.64 24.36
C GLU A 562 -4.39 49.34 25.07
N GLU A 563 -4.05 48.21 24.51
CA GLU A 563 -4.39 46.87 24.98
C GLU A 563 -3.13 46.01 24.98
N LEU A 564 -2.37 46.13 26.10
CA LEU A 564 -1.05 45.52 26.27
C LEU A 564 -1.01 44.00 26.30
N ARG A 565 -2.18 43.35 26.35
CA ARG A 565 -2.33 41.91 26.33
C ARG A 565 -3.61 41.49 25.61
N ARG A 566 -3.61 40.34 24.98
CA ARG A 566 -4.80 39.66 24.46
C ARG A 566 -5.06 38.42 25.27
N ILE A 567 -6.31 38.19 25.59
CA ILE A 567 -6.72 37.12 26.49
C ILE A 567 -7.75 36.25 25.75
N ASP A 568 -7.67 34.94 25.90
CA ASP A 568 -8.63 33.98 25.36
C ASP A 568 -8.80 32.81 26.33
N ARG A 569 -9.86 32.06 26.16
CA ARG A 569 -10.12 30.81 26.86
C ARG A 569 -10.07 29.64 25.87
N VAL A 570 -9.34 28.62 26.19
CA VAL A 570 -9.15 27.43 25.37
C VAL A 570 -9.62 26.20 26.14
N ARG A 571 -10.54 25.44 25.57
CA ARG A 571 -10.95 24.14 26.08
C ARG A 571 -10.18 23.05 25.36
N LEU A 572 -9.55 22.15 26.10
CA LEU A 572 -8.89 20.97 25.57
C LEU A 572 -9.88 19.80 25.41
N PRO A 573 -9.58 18.83 24.54
CA PRO A 573 -10.40 17.61 24.41
C PRO A 573 -10.57 16.83 25.72
N SER A 574 -9.60 16.92 26.63
CA SER A 574 -9.65 16.35 27.98
C SER A 574 -10.68 17.02 28.91
N GLY A 575 -11.31 18.12 28.50
CA GLY A 575 -12.20 18.94 29.34
C GLY A 575 -11.48 20.02 30.13
N GLU A 576 -10.17 20.02 30.17
CA GLU A 576 -9.37 21.07 30.82
C GLU A 576 -9.62 22.43 30.18
N GLN A 577 -9.64 23.48 31.04
CA GLN A 577 -9.74 24.86 30.60
C GLN A 577 -8.38 25.53 30.74
N LEU A 578 -7.99 26.28 29.72
CA LEU A 578 -6.79 27.11 29.74
C LEU A 578 -7.17 28.56 29.54
N VAL A 579 -6.74 29.44 30.44
CA VAL A 579 -6.85 30.89 30.22
C VAL A 579 -5.53 31.36 29.61
N LEU A 580 -5.55 31.79 28.39
CA LEU A 580 -4.39 32.17 27.57
C LEU A 580 -4.23 33.70 27.58
N ILE A 581 -3.00 34.17 27.76
CA ILE A 581 -2.61 35.56 27.61
C ILE A 581 -1.51 35.65 26.56
N LEU A 582 -1.69 36.48 25.55
CA LEU A 582 -0.66 36.85 24.58
C LEU A 582 -0.09 38.23 25.00
N THR A 583 1.20 38.30 25.26
CA THR A 583 1.87 39.50 25.76
C THR A 583 2.73 40.19 24.69
N ASP A 584 3.30 39.44 23.76
CA ASP A 584 4.13 40.00 22.68
C ASP A 584 4.01 39.20 21.39
N VAL A 585 4.18 39.88 20.26
CA VAL A 585 4.22 39.30 18.93
C VAL A 585 5.38 39.91 18.15
N ARG A 586 6.39 39.10 17.92
CA ARG A 586 7.54 39.50 17.11
C ARG A 586 7.43 38.93 15.70
N PRO A 587 7.51 39.79 14.66
CA PRO A 587 7.48 39.32 13.29
C PRO A 587 8.71 38.47 12.98
N GLY A 588 8.53 37.45 12.17
CA GLY A 588 9.62 36.61 11.69
C GLY A 588 10.62 37.45 10.86
N ARG A 589 11.91 37.11 10.98
CA ARG A 589 13.00 37.84 10.31
C ARG A 589 13.66 36.93 9.26
N TYR A 590 13.34 37.18 8.00
CA TYR A 590 13.95 36.46 6.86
C TYR A 590 15.48 36.56 6.85
N ASP A 591 16.01 37.77 7.15
CA ASP A 591 17.46 38.05 7.12
C ASP A 591 18.23 37.31 8.24
N ALA A 592 17.55 36.82 9.27
CA ALA A 592 18.15 36.05 10.35
C ALA A 592 18.27 34.54 10.01
N LEU A 593 17.68 34.07 8.92
CA LEU A 593 17.78 32.68 8.46
C LEU A 593 19.17 32.41 7.85
N SER A 594 19.68 31.20 8.03
CA SER A 594 20.84 30.71 7.28
C SER A 594 20.49 30.58 5.78
N ASP A 595 21.52 30.52 4.94
CA ASP A 595 21.31 30.38 3.49
C ASP A 595 20.60 29.04 3.15
N GLU A 596 20.87 27.99 3.91
CA GLU A 596 20.19 26.71 3.79
C GLU A 596 18.69 26.80 4.15
N GLN A 597 18.36 27.49 5.25
CA GLN A 597 16.97 27.73 5.65
C GLN A 597 16.23 28.60 4.63
N LYS A 598 16.89 29.62 4.05
CA LYS A 598 16.34 30.44 2.97
C LYS A 598 16.06 29.62 1.71
N ALA A 599 16.99 28.72 1.35
CA ALA A 599 16.85 27.82 0.22
C ALA A 599 15.67 26.83 0.43
N SER A 600 15.58 26.24 1.62
CA SER A 600 14.46 25.35 1.99
C SER A 600 13.12 26.07 1.95
N LEU A 601 13.01 27.27 2.53
CA LEU A 601 11.80 28.08 2.49
C LEU A 601 11.40 28.44 1.06
N ARG A 602 12.38 28.81 0.22
CA ARG A 602 12.15 29.11 -1.20
C ARG A 602 11.63 27.88 -1.94
N ALA A 603 12.23 26.70 -1.72
CA ALA A 603 11.80 25.46 -2.36
C ALA A 603 10.37 25.07 -1.97
N GLN A 604 10.03 25.13 -0.68
CA GLN A 604 8.67 24.84 -0.19
C GLN A 604 7.63 25.77 -0.81
N LEU A 605 7.95 27.06 -0.92
CA LEU A 605 7.04 28.04 -1.50
C LEU A 605 6.91 27.88 -3.01
N ALA A 606 8.04 27.64 -3.70
CA ALA A 606 8.02 27.39 -5.13
C ALA A 606 7.11 26.18 -5.45
N GLN A 607 7.25 25.09 -4.74
CA GLN A 607 6.39 23.91 -4.90
C GLN A 607 4.91 24.23 -4.66
N ARG A 608 4.60 25.03 -3.64
CA ARG A 608 3.22 25.47 -3.37
C ARG A 608 2.67 26.37 -4.46
N SER A 609 3.46 27.35 -4.92
CA SER A 609 3.08 28.25 -6.01
C SER A 609 2.84 27.49 -7.31
N GLN A 610 3.75 26.57 -7.67
CA GLN A 610 3.60 25.70 -8.82
C GLN A 610 2.27 24.95 -8.80
N GLY A 611 1.86 24.40 -7.66
CA GLY A 611 0.58 23.72 -7.51
C GLY A 611 -0.64 24.65 -7.70
N ILE A 612 -0.55 25.89 -7.21
CA ILE A 612 -1.60 26.89 -7.38
C ILE A 612 -1.68 27.35 -8.84
N ASP A 613 -0.53 27.67 -9.44
CA ASP A 613 -0.43 28.13 -10.82
C ASP A 613 -0.89 27.05 -11.79
N PHE A 614 -0.48 25.80 -11.55
CA PHE A 614 -0.95 24.65 -12.33
C PHE A 614 -2.47 24.44 -12.22
N THR A 615 -3.03 24.60 -11.01
CA THR A 615 -4.48 24.51 -10.80
C THR A 615 -5.23 25.62 -11.53
N ALA A 616 -4.70 26.83 -11.47
CA ALA A 616 -5.26 27.99 -12.18
C ALA A 616 -5.16 27.81 -13.70
N PHE A 617 -4.00 27.34 -14.19
CA PHE A 617 -3.77 27.02 -15.59
C PHE A 617 -4.77 25.98 -16.10
N ARG A 618 -4.91 24.86 -15.39
CA ARG A 618 -5.89 23.81 -15.72
C ARG A 618 -7.32 24.34 -15.72
N GLY A 619 -7.67 25.21 -14.77
CA GLY A 619 -8.97 25.89 -14.73
C GLY A 619 -9.20 26.85 -15.90
N ALA A 620 -8.13 27.44 -16.46
CA ALA A 620 -8.21 28.22 -17.69
C ALA A 620 -8.44 27.32 -18.91
N LEU A 621 -7.66 26.24 -19.05
CA LEU A 621 -7.80 25.26 -20.13
C LEU A 621 -9.22 24.66 -20.18
N ALA A 622 -9.83 24.35 -19.04
CA ALA A 622 -11.19 23.82 -18.99
C ALA A 622 -12.27 24.80 -19.54
N ARG A 623 -11.96 26.08 -19.69
CA ARG A 623 -12.82 27.07 -20.36
C ARG A 623 -12.61 27.11 -21.88
N ASP A 624 -11.37 26.88 -22.32
CA ASP A 624 -11.01 26.90 -23.72
C ASP A 624 -11.35 25.55 -24.42
N PHE A 625 -11.25 24.46 -23.67
CA PHE A 625 -11.61 23.10 -24.11
C PHE A 625 -12.84 22.60 -23.36
N PRO A 626 -14.06 22.72 -23.92
CA PRO A 626 -15.30 22.36 -23.21
C PRO A 626 -15.34 20.87 -22.84
N ILE A 627 -15.60 20.60 -21.56
CA ILE A 627 -15.70 19.24 -21.01
C ILE A 627 -17.17 18.83 -20.94
N LYS A 628 -17.52 17.68 -21.55
CA LYS A 628 -18.86 17.07 -21.45
C LYS A 628 -18.73 15.65 -20.92
N ARG A 629 -19.51 15.31 -19.90
CA ARG A 629 -19.54 13.98 -19.27
C ARG A 629 -20.82 13.26 -19.67
N SER A 630 -20.72 11.98 -20.07
CA SER A 630 -21.86 11.13 -20.42
C SER A 630 -22.18 10.18 -19.26
N ARG A 631 -23.18 10.53 -18.44
CA ARG A 631 -23.61 9.69 -17.33
C ARG A 631 -24.18 8.33 -17.77
N SER A 632 -24.87 8.28 -18.92
CA SER A 632 -25.42 7.02 -19.45
C SER A 632 -24.35 5.99 -19.76
N ASN A 633 -23.19 6.43 -20.28
CA ASN A 633 -22.11 5.54 -20.69
C ASN A 633 -21.23 5.08 -19.48
N LEU A 634 -21.40 5.71 -18.32
CA LEU A 634 -20.75 5.29 -17.07
C LEU A 634 -21.51 4.18 -16.34
N THR A 635 -22.85 4.12 -16.52
CA THR A 635 -23.72 3.14 -15.86
C THR A 635 -23.88 1.82 -16.63
N GLU A 636 -23.44 1.75 -17.88
CA GLU A 636 -23.51 0.56 -18.75
C GLU A 636 -22.20 -0.26 -18.76
N LEU A 637 -21.37 -0.11 -17.75
CA LEU A 637 -20.17 -0.97 -17.59
C LEU A 637 -20.59 -2.34 -17.05
N PRO A 638 -20.08 -3.46 -17.65
CA PRO A 638 -20.43 -4.81 -17.26
C PRO A 638 -19.94 -5.20 -15.87
#